data_73a5a7366f36d548e600e6e7120db9e4
#
_entry.id   73a5a7366f36d548e600e6e7120db9e4
#
_cell.length_a   1.000
_cell.length_b   1.000
_cell.length_c   1.000
_cell.angle_alpha   90.00
_cell.angle_beta   90.00
_cell.angle_gamma   90.00
#
_symmetry.space_group_name_H-M   'P 1'
#
loop_
_entity.id
_entity.type
_entity.pdbx_description
1 polymer ?
#
loop_
_entity_poly.entity_id
_entity_poly.type
_entity_poly.pdbx_seq_one_letter_code
_entity_poly.pdbx_strand_id
1 'polypeptide(L)'
;MPSLLLTNTNRLCNKLDELYVICSLLTPSIIAITESWLTTNITDDAISLNRYQVYRRDRVGQIGGGVMMYVRNDIDSKHLTSYDSDMLEVLFVSLRPKLLPRPFTIVVVCVAYCPPWYSADNKNFFINHIVSSIDNIYRNNPHAAVIVCGDFNQLHTNSFNRYLLLQQFVCSTTRGNNILDKVFINACKSHYTYPAEILPPLGKSDHCCVFIRPKCCDSIADAGWRSVFKRVINNASIDSIGRKLALVNWSPLYRLDDVQEQTDYFYSIMNNVVDSVAPMCEIRFKSSDRPWVTPYFKKLIAQRNSAHKTKNFTLYKHLRNKANRIGRNLKKDFYFHQVENCKSSNPSKWWKNVKAITGFSSKSNNDKTFHNIRIHNNDVGDNNLADVINSFFLSCTNAIPRLPTTVLNDLRSKLVNVNVPDEFIVSEFSVYDALCKLKCNKSTGPDNLPNSLLKSIADLISAPVCCIINSSIRFGTVPTQWKLSRVIPLPKLFPPLHIETDIRPISITSPLSKLAESFMCNYFNCYFNEHLDSCQFGCTTGRSTTFALVKLSHFLFNSTDKTDVFCRLLFIDFTKAFDLIDHNILLRKMHDLNIPIHLTTWFMSFLSDRSQFVQISSSSSFIGQTNAGTPQGTLSGPLDFKVLINDLTFDELYIKYVDDTTAAVTSNDPLDNSLQTAADKLYNWCLNNHMVINIPKTKDMLIYFGKKYPRSAVPKVHINNHDIDRVSTYKLLGVVFNDRLTWDNHVAYIVGKASKRIFCITQLSRARVIERDIVIIYCSIVRSILEYCCEVWHCGLTGQQSRDIERVQKRCLAIIYPDLPYSSALLTSGLERLDYRRENKVRELFEDIKKPNHILHYLLTPRQVNPCVRSASAYYLPRFRTSRARREFLNYCLFKYK
;
A
#
# COMPACT_ATOMS: atom_id res chain seq x y z
N MET A 1 -34.80 9.27 0.62
CA MET A 1 -34.29 9.21 -0.76
C MET A 1 -32.96 9.98 -0.84
N PRO A 2 -31.93 9.54 -1.59
CA PRO A 2 -30.64 10.23 -1.69
C PRO A 2 -30.76 11.51 -2.57
N SER A 3 -30.04 12.58 -2.19
CA SER A 3 -29.90 13.77 -3.03
C SER A 3 -28.90 13.50 -4.18
N LEU A 4 -29.13 14.09 -5.34
CA LEU A 4 -28.30 13.88 -6.55
C LEU A 4 -27.80 15.21 -7.11
N LEU A 5 -26.50 15.32 -7.36
CA LEU A 5 -25.86 16.36 -8.15
C LEU A 5 -25.37 15.76 -9.48
N LEU A 6 -25.91 16.21 -10.61
CA LEU A 6 -25.44 15.83 -11.94
C LEU A 6 -24.64 16.98 -12.56
N THR A 7 -23.51 16.70 -13.15
CA THR A 7 -22.67 17.70 -13.83
C THR A 7 -21.89 17.08 -15.00
N ASN A 8 -21.90 17.74 -16.15
CA ASN A 8 -20.92 17.50 -17.21
C ASN A 8 -19.67 18.33 -16.89
N THR A 9 -18.56 17.65 -16.61
CA THR A 9 -17.37 18.37 -16.11
C THR A 9 -16.46 18.84 -17.22
N ASN A 10 -16.56 18.33 -18.43
CA ASN A 10 -15.58 18.62 -19.49
C ASN A 10 -14.16 18.73 -18.89
N ARG A 11 -13.60 17.58 -18.46
CA ARG A 11 -12.32 17.41 -17.79
C ARG A 11 -12.34 17.71 -16.27
N LEU A 12 -12.66 16.69 -15.48
CA LEU A 12 -12.80 16.76 -14.02
C LEU A 12 -11.55 17.24 -13.28
N CYS A 13 -10.36 16.76 -13.65
CA CYS A 13 -9.11 17.03 -12.90
C CYS A 13 -8.80 18.51 -12.68
N ASN A 14 -9.31 19.39 -13.52
CA ASN A 14 -9.10 20.84 -13.41
C ASN A 14 -10.13 21.55 -12.53
N LYS A 15 -11.17 20.83 -12.09
CA LYS A 15 -12.35 21.37 -11.42
C LYS A 15 -12.59 20.76 -10.04
N LEU A 16 -11.72 19.86 -9.60
CA LEU A 16 -11.85 19.13 -8.33
C LEU A 16 -11.94 20.06 -7.10
N ASP A 17 -11.17 21.17 -7.07
CA ASP A 17 -11.19 22.09 -5.93
C ASP A 17 -12.52 22.83 -5.82
N GLU A 18 -13.11 23.17 -6.95
CA GLU A 18 -14.43 23.81 -6.99
C GLU A 18 -15.54 22.80 -6.68
N LEU A 19 -15.47 21.58 -7.24
CA LEU A 19 -16.38 20.49 -6.88
C LEU A 19 -16.33 20.23 -5.37
N TYR A 20 -15.14 20.23 -4.78
CA TYR A 20 -14.98 20.09 -3.33
C TYR A 20 -15.74 21.18 -2.54
N VAL A 21 -15.65 22.44 -2.98
CA VAL A 21 -16.40 23.54 -2.33
C VAL A 21 -17.91 23.34 -2.48
N ILE A 22 -18.39 22.94 -3.67
CA ILE A 22 -19.82 22.65 -3.89
C ILE A 22 -20.28 21.50 -2.99
N CYS A 23 -19.50 20.42 -2.89
CA CYS A 23 -19.79 19.31 -1.99
C CYS A 23 -19.83 19.72 -0.52
N SER A 24 -18.98 20.67 -0.11
CA SER A 24 -18.99 21.16 1.28
C SER A 24 -20.22 22.03 1.59
N LEU A 25 -20.83 22.65 0.59
CA LEU A 25 -22.01 23.49 0.72
C LEU A 25 -23.32 22.72 0.61
N LEU A 26 -23.41 21.78 -0.34
CA LEU A 26 -24.64 21.07 -0.67
C LEU A 26 -24.73 19.67 -0.05
N THR A 27 -23.60 19.09 0.32
CA THR A 27 -23.46 17.71 0.86
C THR A 27 -24.31 16.67 0.11
N PRO A 28 -24.20 16.57 -1.25
CA PRO A 28 -25.02 15.66 -2.01
C PRO A 28 -24.75 14.20 -1.61
N SER A 29 -25.79 13.37 -1.63
CA SER A 29 -25.64 11.92 -1.38
C SER A 29 -24.92 11.24 -2.54
N ILE A 30 -25.21 11.71 -3.77
CA ILE A 30 -24.67 11.18 -5.02
C ILE A 30 -24.20 12.34 -5.89
N ILE A 31 -23.06 12.18 -6.54
CA ILE A 31 -22.56 13.10 -7.56
C ILE A 31 -22.34 12.29 -8.84
N ALA A 32 -23.17 12.51 -9.82
CA ALA A 32 -23.08 11.90 -11.14
C ALA A 32 -22.31 12.83 -12.08
N ILE A 33 -21.31 12.30 -12.76
CA ILE A 33 -20.43 13.08 -13.63
C ILE A 33 -20.38 12.45 -15.02
N THR A 34 -20.56 13.27 -16.02
CA THR A 34 -20.33 12.95 -17.43
C THR A 34 -19.12 13.75 -17.94
N GLU A 35 -18.51 13.29 -19.02
CA GLU A 35 -17.28 13.87 -19.57
C GLU A 35 -16.18 14.08 -18.52
N SER A 36 -15.89 13.01 -17.77
CA SER A 36 -14.85 13.03 -16.75
C SER A 36 -13.44 13.23 -17.34
N TRP A 37 -13.21 12.78 -18.57
CA TRP A 37 -11.92 12.77 -19.28
C TRP A 37 -10.83 12.10 -18.48
N LEU A 38 -11.21 11.08 -17.70
CA LEU A 38 -10.27 10.26 -16.96
C LEU A 38 -9.69 9.17 -17.87
N THR A 39 -8.54 8.70 -17.49
CA THR A 39 -7.85 7.59 -18.15
C THR A 39 -7.31 6.65 -17.09
N THR A 40 -6.96 5.43 -17.46
CA THR A 40 -6.36 4.42 -16.56
C THR A 40 -5.06 4.89 -15.87
N ASN A 41 -4.41 5.95 -16.41
CA ASN A 41 -3.23 6.56 -15.81
C ASN A 41 -3.55 7.48 -14.62
N ILE A 42 -4.80 7.89 -14.43
CA ILE A 42 -5.23 8.72 -13.31
C ILE A 42 -5.84 7.80 -12.25
N THR A 43 -5.20 7.71 -11.10
CA THR A 43 -5.67 6.85 -10.00
C THR A 43 -6.89 7.47 -9.30
N ASP A 44 -7.72 6.63 -8.67
CA ASP A 44 -8.90 7.10 -7.91
C ASP A 44 -8.49 8.01 -6.75
N ASP A 45 -7.31 7.78 -6.16
CA ASP A 45 -6.77 8.64 -5.10
C ASP A 45 -6.58 10.09 -5.56
N ALA A 46 -6.18 10.28 -6.83
CA ALA A 46 -5.94 11.62 -7.40
C ALA A 46 -7.23 12.44 -7.57
N ILE A 47 -8.36 11.76 -7.69
CA ILE A 47 -9.69 12.37 -7.87
C ILE A 47 -10.58 12.20 -6.64
N SER A 48 -10.06 11.62 -5.55
CA SER A 48 -10.86 11.35 -4.34
C SER A 48 -11.45 12.63 -3.74
N LEU A 49 -12.71 12.55 -3.35
CA LEU A 49 -13.38 13.53 -2.51
C LEU A 49 -13.52 12.96 -1.11
N ASN A 50 -13.24 13.78 -0.10
CA ASN A 50 -13.42 13.35 1.29
C ASN A 50 -14.88 12.95 1.53
N ARG A 51 -15.12 11.82 2.16
CA ARG A 51 -16.43 11.22 2.47
C ARG A 51 -17.16 10.59 1.27
N TYR A 52 -16.52 10.41 0.12
CA TYR A 52 -17.16 9.80 -1.03
C TYR A 52 -16.36 8.59 -1.53
N GLN A 53 -17.07 7.55 -1.90
CA GLN A 53 -16.57 6.43 -2.68
C GLN A 53 -16.69 6.76 -4.16
N VAL A 54 -15.74 6.29 -4.98
CA VAL A 54 -15.66 6.55 -6.41
C VAL A 54 -16.03 5.30 -7.18
N TYR A 55 -16.91 5.46 -8.16
CA TYR A 55 -17.21 4.51 -9.21
C TYR A 55 -16.97 5.18 -10.55
N ARG A 56 -16.26 4.55 -11.47
CA ARG A 56 -15.95 5.18 -12.75
C ARG A 56 -15.87 4.19 -13.89
N ARG A 57 -16.18 4.69 -15.08
CA ARG A 57 -16.00 4.00 -16.34
C ARG A 57 -15.36 4.98 -17.33
N ASP A 58 -14.08 4.76 -17.59
CA ASP A 58 -13.29 5.61 -18.50
C ASP A 58 -13.50 5.17 -19.94
N ARG A 59 -13.49 6.10 -20.86
CA ARG A 59 -13.48 5.79 -22.29
C ARG A 59 -12.13 5.20 -22.68
N VAL A 60 -12.14 4.09 -23.42
CA VAL A 60 -10.95 3.40 -23.90
C VAL A 60 -10.64 3.84 -25.33
N GLY A 61 -9.37 4.07 -25.65
CA GLY A 61 -8.86 4.31 -27.01
C GLY A 61 -9.08 5.71 -27.59
N GLN A 62 -9.90 6.57 -26.98
CA GLN A 62 -10.16 7.93 -27.47
C GLN A 62 -10.06 8.97 -26.34
N ILE A 63 -9.73 10.22 -26.72
CA ILE A 63 -9.65 11.33 -25.77
C ILE A 63 -11.08 11.88 -25.52
N GLY A 64 -11.39 12.14 -24.25
CA GLY A 64 -12.67 12.71 -23.84
C GLY A 64 -13.66 11.66 -23.33
N GLY A 65 -14.89 12.07 -23.00
CA GLY A 65 -15.95 11.21 -22.49
C GLY A 65 -15.66 10.65 -21.09
N GLY A 66 -16.22 9.48 -20.81
CA GLY A 66 -16.16 8.81 -19.50
C GLY A 66 -17.25 9.26 -18.54
N VAL A 67 -17.81 8.32 -17.80
CA VAL A 67 -18.82 8.54 -16.76
C VAL A 67 -18.30 8.11 -15.41
N MET A 68 -18.73 8.79 -14.35
CA MET A 68 -18.37 8.41 -12.99
C MET A 68 -19.40 8.86 -11.98
N MET A 69 -19.32 8.26 -10.81
CA MET A 69 -20.19 8.57 -9.69
C MET A 69 -19.40 8.62 -8.39
N TYR A 70 -19.65 9.65 -7.59
CA TYR A 70 -19.28 9.65 -6.18
C TYR A 70 -20.52 9.35 -5.35
N VAL A 71 -20.39 8.41 -4.43
CA VAL A 71 -21.42 8.05 -3.46
C VAL A 71 -20.90 8.36 -2.07
N ARG A 72 -21.71 9.05 -1.26
CA ARG A 72 -21.33 9.39 0.10
C ARG A 72 -21.12 8.11 0.93
N ASN A 73 -20.04 8.03 1.71
CA ASN A 73 -19.60 6.82 2.42
C ASN A 73 -20.58 6.29 3.50
N ASP A 74 -21.60 7.07 3.88
CA ASP A 74 -22.65 6.61 4.82
C ASP A 74 -23.77 5.83 4.11
N ILE A 75 -23.69 5.70 2.80
CA ILE A 75 -24.61 4.94 1.98
C ILE A 75 -23.88 3.68 1.50
N ASP A 76 -24.41 2.52 1.83
CA ASP A 76 -23.90 1.26 1.28
C ASP A 76 -24.14 1.23 -0.22
N SER A 77 -23.11 0.87 -0.99
CA SER A 77 -23.15 0.97 -2.45
C SER A 77 -22.33 -0.12 -3.12
N LYS A 78 -22.84 -0.60 -4.29
CA LYS A 78 -22.20 -1.65 -5.06
C LYS A 78 -22.28 -1.35 -6.56
N HIS A 79 -21.15 -1.47 -7.26
CA HIS A 79 -21.11 -1.42 -8.71
C HIS A 79 -21.78 -2.67 -9.30
N LEU A 80 -22.71 -2.48 -10.20
CA LEU A 80 -23.44 -3.56 -10.90
C LEU A 80 -22.75 -3.86 -12.24
N THR A 81 -21.58 -4.48 -12.18
CA THR A 81 -20.72 -4.76 -13.34
C THR A 81 -21.38 -5.63 -14.41
N SER A 82 -22.41 -6.41 -14.05
CA SER A 82 -23.17 -7.24 -15.01
C SER A 82 -23.95 -6.43 -16.05
N TYR A 83 -24.14 -5.13 -15.80
CA TYR A 83 -24.80 -4.21 -16.74
C TYR A 83 -23.83 -3.28 -17.46
N ASP A 84 -22.53 -3.49 -17.28
CA ASP A 84 -21.50 -2.76 -18.01
C ASP A 84 -21.46 -3.20 -19.48
N SER A 85 -21.14 -2.27 -20.38
CA SER A 85 -20.97 -2.54 -21.80
C SER A 85 -19.68 -1.90 -22.31
N ASP A 86 -18.83 -2.63 -23.00
CA ASP A 86 -17.58 -2.10 -23.52
C ASP A 86 -17.76 -1.05 -24.60
N MET A 87 -18.95 -1.03 -25.21
CA MET A 87 -19.29 -0.11 -26.30
C MET A 87 -19.96 1.18 -25.83
N LEU A 88 -20.47 1.23 -24.59
CA LEU A 88 -21.29 2.33 -24.09
C LEU A 88 -20.72 2.97 -22.82
N GLU A 89 -20.91 4.27 -22.67
CA GLU A 89 -20.54 5.02 -21.47
C GLU A 89 -21.71 5.07 -20.49
N VAL A 90 -21.93 3.95 -19.82
CA VAL A 90 -23.02 3.76 -18.86
C VAL A 90 -22.45 3.10 -17.60
N LEU A 91 -22.87 3.56 -16.44
CA LEU A 91 -22.41 3.08 -15.13
C LEU A 91 -23.63 2.85 -14.23
N PHE A 92 -23.81 1.63 -13.73
CA PHE A 92 -24.88 1.28 -12.79
C PHE A 92 -24.33 1.02 -11.39
N VAL A 93 -24.91 1.71 -10.38
CA VAL A 93 -24.56 1.52 -8.98
C VAL A 93 -25.83 1.31 -8.15
N SER A 94 -25.86 0.24 -7.36
CA SER A 94 -26.93 0.02 -6.37
C SER A 94 -26.57 0.66 -5.05
N LEU A 95 -27.54 1.23 -4.36
CA LEU A 95 -27.40 1.98 -3.13
C LEU A 95 -28.42 1.47 -2.10
N ARG A 96 -27.99 1.36 -0.84
CA ARG A 96 -28.86 1.04 0.29
C ARG A 96 -28.77 2.13 1.35
N PRO A 97 -29.51 3.24 1.20
CA PRO A 97 -29.63 4.23 2.26
C PRO A 97 -30.28 3.61 3.51
N LYS A 98 -29.91 4.09 4.70
CA LYS A 98 -30.43 3.56 5.98
C LYS A 98 -31.96 3.64 6.09
N LEU A 99 -32.55 4.67 5.52
CA LEU A 99 -34.00 4.90 5.51
C LEU A 99 -34.46 5.17 4.08
N LEU A 100 -35.32 4.29 3.57
CA LEU A 100 -36.02 4.46 2.29
C LEU A 100 -37.53 4.55 2.53
N PRO A 101 -38.25 5.42 1.83
CA PRO A 101 -39.71 5.46 1.89
C PRO A 101 -40.27 4.16 1.29
N ARG A 102 -41.31 3.60 1.92
CA ARG A 102 -42.02 2.44 1.37
C ARG A 102 -42.65 2.80 0.02
N PRO A 103 -42.62 1.91 -0.96
CA PRO A 103 -42.26 0.49 -0.92
C PRO A 103 -40.78 0.20 -1.28
N PHE A 104 -39.91 1.19 -1.43
CA PHE A 104 -38.56 1.02 -1.95
C PHE A 104 -37.64 0.26 -0.98
N THR A 105 -36.87 -0.70 -1.54
CA THR A 105 -35.88 -1.52 -0.80
C THR A 105 -34.44 -1.16 -1.14
N ILE A 106 -34.21 -0.73 -2.37
CA ILE A 106 -32.91 -0.28 -2.89
C ILE A 106 -33.10 0.92 -3.82
N VAL A 107 -32.02 1.65 -4.06
CA VAL A 107 -31.94 2.68 -5.10
C VAL A 107 -30.89 2.25 -6.12
N VAL A 108 -31.24 2.19 -7.39
CA VAL A 108 -30.29 1.96 -8.47
C VAL A 108 -30.11 3.24 -9.27
N VAL A 109 -28.86 3.67 -9.42
CA VAL A 109 -28.52 4.88 -10.18
C VAL A 109 -27.73 4.47 -11.42
N CYS A 110 -28.24 4.91 -12.57
CA CYS A 110 -27.57 4.81 -13.87
C CYS A 110 -27.06 6.18 -14.27
N VAL A 111 -25.74 6.32 -14.48
CA VAL A 111 -25.11 7.50 -15.06
C VAL A 111 -24.75 7.17 -16.51
N ALA A 112 -25.23 7.97 -17.45
CA ALA A 112 -25.09 7.70 -18.86
C ALA A 112 -24.59 8.93 -19.63
N TYR A 113 -23.71 8.73 -20.61
CA TYR A 113 -23.28 9.75 -21.55
C TYR A 113 -23.48 9.28 -22.98
N CYS A 114 -24.32 9.99 -23.72
CA CYS A 114 -24.56 9.72 -25.14
C CYS A 114 -23.78 10.70 -25.99
N PRO A 115 -22.66 10.32 -26.61
CA PRO A 115 -21.91 11.21 -27.49
C PRO A 115 -22.74 11.76 -28.64
N PRO A 116 -22.57 13.04 -29.04
CA PRO A 116 -23.36 13.66 -30.10
C PRO A 116 -23.16 13.01 -31.47
N TRP A 117 -22.00 12.39 -31.71
CA TRP A 117 -21.67 11.74 -33.00
C TRP A 117 -22.15 10.29 -33.11
N TYR A 118 -22.90 9.76 -32.14
CA TYR A 118 -23.46 8.42 -32.29
C TYR A 118 -24.43 8.36 -33.48
N SER A 119 -24.30 7.33 -34.31
CA SER A 119 -25.27 7.00 -35.38
C SER A 119 -26.68 6.73 -34.81
N ALA A 120 -27.67 6.68 -35.63
CA ALA A 120 -29.02 6.33 -35.21
C ALA A 120 -29.08 4.93 -34.59
N ASP A 121 -28.32 3.97 -35.14
CA ASP A 121 -28.26 2.59 -34.63
C ASP A 121 -27.57 2.56 -33.24
N ASN A 122 -26.48 3.28 -33.08
CA ASN A 122 -25.78 3.37 -31.79
C ASN A 122 -26.68 4.06 -30.75
N LYS A 123 -27.46 5.06 -31.12
CA LYS A 123 -28.42 5.70 -30.21
C LYS A 123 -29.54 4.76 -29.81
N ASN A 124 -30.04 3.95 -30.73
CA ASN A 124 -31.05 2.91 -30.44
C ASN A 124 -30.46 1.81 -29.56
N PHE A 125 -29.25 1.36 -29.84
CA PHE A 125 -28.55 0.38 -29.02
C PHE A 125 -28.34 0.90 -27.59
N PHE A 126 -27.92 2.16 -27.43
CA PHE A 126 -27.76 2.83 -26.15
C PHE A 126 -29.06 2.85 -25.34
N ILE A 127 -30.18 3.25 -25.93
CA ILE A 127 -31.50 3.25 -25.26
C ILE A 127 -31.93 1.84 -24.87
N ASN A 128 -31.84 0.90 -25.81
CA ASN A 128 -32.25 -0.49 -25.58
C ASN A 128 -31.40 -1.14 -24.45
N HIS A 129 -30.12 -0.87 -24.40
CA HIS A 129 -29.25 -1.37 -23.31
C HIS A 129 -29.72 -0.86 -21.95
N ILE A 130 -29.99 0.44 -21.80
CA ILE A 130 -30.47 1.01 -20.53
C ILE A 130 -31.85 0.44 -20.17
N VAL A 131 -32.78 0.35 -21.15
CA VAL A 131 -34.13 -0.19 -20.92
C VAL A 131 -34.05 -1.64 -20.47
N SER A 132 -33.34 -2.50 -21.19
CA SER A 132 -33.24 -3.93 -20.88
C SER A 132 -32.52 -4.17 -19.52
N SER A 133 -31.51 -3.36 -19.23
CA SER A 133 -30.79 -3.43 -17.91
C SER A 133 -31.75 -3.11 -16.77
N ILE A 134 -32.54 -2.05 -16.90
CA ILE A 134 -33.51 -1.64 -15.88
C ILE A 134 -34.64 -2.66 -15.74
N ASP A 135 -35.15 -3.23 -16.85
CA ASP A 135 -36.14 -4.31 -16.81
C ASP A 135 -35.63 -5.52 -16.03
N ASN A 136 -34.37 -5.91 -16.26
CA ASN A 136 -33.73 -6.97 -15.48
C ASN A 136 -33.58 -6.60 -13.98
N ILE A 137 -33.29 -5.35 -13.69
CA ILE A 137 -33.24 -4.86 -12.31
C ILE A 137 -34.60 -4.96 -11.64
N TYR A 138 -35.70 -4.59 -12.34
CA TYR A 138 -37.07 -4.68 -11.82
C TYR A 138 -37.53 -6.15 -11.64
N ARG A 139 -37.11 -7.06 -12.53
CA ARG A 139 -37.42 -8.49 -12.37
C ARG A 139 -36.77 -9.05 -11.11
N ASN A 140 -35.53 -8.65 -10.81
CA ASN A 140 -34.81 -9.14 -9.65
C ASN A 140 -35.18 -8.38 -8.36
N ASN A 141 -35.61 -7.12 -8.48
CA ASN A 141 -35.97 -6.24 -7.36
C ASN A 141 -37.15 -5.36 -7.75
N PRO A 142 -38.39 -5.88 -7.64
CA PRO A 142 -39.61 -5.15 -8.03
C PRO A 142 -39.81 -3.81 -7.33
N HIS A 143 -39.24 -3.66 -6.13
CA HIS A 143 -39.33 -2.47 -5.30
C HIS A 143 -38.06 -1.59 -5.37
N ALA A 144 -37.33 -1.64 -6.49
CA ALA A 144 -36.18 -0.77 -6.70
C ALA A 144 -36.63 0.67 -7.06
N ALA A 145 -36.08 1.66 -6.38
CA ALA A 145 -36.09 3.02 -6.88
C ALA A 145 -35.01 3.18 -7.94
N VAL A 146 -35.39 3.64 -9.14
CA VAL A 146 -34.45 3.79 -10.25
C VAL A 146 -34.27 5.26 -10.59
N ILE A 147 -33.02 5.70 -10.72
CA ILE A 147 -32.63 7.03 -11.17
C ILE A 147 -31.74 6.87 -12.40
N VAL A 148 -32.18 7.38 -13.55
CA VAL A 148 -31.36 7.46 -14.78
C VAL A 148 -30.99 8.89 -15.00
N CYS A 149 -29.68 9.21 -15.01
CA CYS A 149 -29.20 10.57 -15.17
C CYS A 149 -27.97 10.63 -16.08
N GLY A 150 -27.78 11.78 -16.69
CA GLY A 150 -26.60 11.98 -17.54
C GLY A 150 -26.79 13.05 -18.60
N ASP A 151 -25.81 13.15 -19.48
CA ASP A 151 -25.87 13.99 -20.66
C ASP A 151 -26.29 13.14 -21.86
N PHE A 152 -27.53 13.34 -22.28
CA PHE A 152 -28.13 12.62 -23.38
C PHE A 152 -28.00 13.37 -24.71
N ASN A 153 -27.39 14.55 -24.71
CA ASN A 153 -27.35 15.42 -25.87
C ASN A 153 -28.74 15.57 -26.54
N GLN A 154 -28.83 15.42 -27.84
CA GLN A 154 -30.10 15.53 -28.60
C GLN A 154 -30.85 14.19 -28.71
N LEU A 155 -30.54 13.22 -27.81
CA LEU A 155 -31.20 11.92 -27.84
C LEU A 155 -32.68 12.05 -27.43
N HIS A 156 -33.57 11.41 -28.22
CA HIS A 156 -34.99 11.27 -27.87
C HIS A 156 -35.15 10.23 -26.75
N THR A 157 -35.56 10.67 -25.58
CA THR A 157 -35.63 9.84 -24.37
C THR A 157 -37.04 9.43 -23.96
N ASN A 158 -38.02 9.58 -24.87
CA ASN A 158 -39.43 9.22 -24.62
C ASN A 158 -39.64 7.75 -24.23
N SER A 159 -38.74 6.87 -24.63
CA SER A 159 -38.73 5.45 -24.27
C SER A 159 -38.63 5.22 -22.76
N PHE A 160 -37.92 6.06 -22.02
CA PHE A 160 -37.80 5.91 -20.56
C PHE A 160 -39.13 6.17 -19.82
N ASN A 161 -39.92 7.12 -20.32
CA ASN A 161 -41.29 7.33 -19.79
C ASN A 161 -42.22 6.22 -20.24
N ARG A 162 -42.20 5.86 -21.54
CA ARG A 162 -43.14 4.92 -22.14
C ARG A 162 -42.99 3.49 -21.64
N TYR A 163 -41.74 3.00 -21.53
CA TYR A 163 -41.46 1.59 -21.15
C TYR A 163 -41.13 1.40 -19.69
N LEU A 164 -40.45 2.38 -19.05
CA LEU A 164 -39.96 2.27 -17.68
C LEU A 164 -40.74 3.10 -16.66
N LEU A 165 -41.76 3.87 -17.12
CA LEU A 165 -42.57 4.77 -16.31
C LEU A 165 -41.75 5.78 -15.51
N LEU A 166 -40.56 6.17 -16.03
CA LEU A 166 -39.69 7.15 -15.39
C LEU A 166 -40.12 8.57 -15.76
N GLN A 167 -40.21 9.47 -14.76
CA GLN A 167 -40.55 10.87 -14.96
C GLN A 167 -39.27 11.72 -15.06
N GLN A 168 -39.24 12.67 -16.02
CA GLN A 168 -38.14 13.62 -16.13
C GLN A 168 -38.32 14.75 -15.12
N PHE A 169 -37.23 15.07 -14.39
CA PHE A 169 -37.19 16.07 -13.34
C PHE A 169 -36.55 17.41 -13.77
N VAL A 170 -35.85 17.44 -14.91
CA VAL A 170 -35.18 18.64 -15.42
C VAL A 170 -36.07 19.30 -16.42
N CYS A 171 -36.59 20.53 -16.06
CA CYS A 171 -37.48 21.29 -16.89
C CYS A 171 -36.85 22.58 -17.44
N SER A 172 -35.68 22.94 -16.99
CA SER A 172 -34.97 24.16 -17.40
C SER A 172 -33.74 23.83 -18.23
N THR A 173 -33.31 24.78 -19.06
CA THR A 173 -32.15 24.61 -19.95
C THR A 173 -30.85 24.35 -19.18
N THR A 174 -30.06 23.40 -19.63
CA THR A 174 -28.77 22.99 -19.02
C THR A 174 -27.56 23.47 -19.82
N ARG A 175 -27.73 23.67 -21.16
CA ARG A 175 -26.68 24.21 -22.04
C ARG A 175 -27.33 25.10 -23.12
N GLY A 176 -27.01 26.39 -23.09
CA GLY A 176 -27.64 27.39 -23.98
C GLY A 176 -29.16 27.32 -23.84
N ASN A 177 -29.89 27.08 -24.92
CA ASN A 177 -31.33 26.95 -24.93
C ASN A 177 -31.84 25.50 -24.86
N ASN A 178 -30.93 24.52 -24.65
CA ASN A 178 -31.28 23.10 -24.71
C ASN A 178 -31.22 22.45 -23.31
N ILE A 179 -32.05 21.40 -23.14
CA ILE A 179 -32.02 20.47 -21.99
C ILE A 179 -31.27 19.22 -22.44
N LEU A 180 -29.95 19.20 -22.26
CA LEU A 180 -29.10 18.07 -22.63
C LEU A 180 -28.85 17.11 -21.45
N ASP A 181 -28.68 17.69 -20.26
CA ASP A 181 -28.51 16.95 -19.00
C ASP A 181 -29.89 16.64 -18.43
N LYS A 182 -30.24 15.37 -18.34
CA LYS A 182 -31.58 14.91 -17.94
C LYS A 182 -31.48 13.99 -16.72
N VAL A 183 -32.54 13.98 -15.90
CA VAL A 183 -32.70 13.06 -14.78
C VAL A 183 -34.11 12.49 -14.81
N PHE A 184 -34.19 11.18 -14.84
CA PHE A 184 -35.44 10.40 -14.87
C PHE A 184 -35.54 9.56 -13.60
N ILE A 185 -36.68 9.56 -12.94
CA ILE A 185 -36.90 8.87 -11.67
C ILE A 185 -38.28 8.18 -11.69
N ASN A 186 -38.39 6.94 -11.16
CA ASN A 186 -39.66 6.24 -10.97
C ASN A 186 -40.36 6.63 -9.64
N ALA A 187 -39.65 7.32 -8.74
CA ALA A 187 -40.23 7.79 -7.47
C ALA A 187 -41.12 9.02 -7.71
N CYS A 188 -42.26 9.08 -7.00
CA CYS A 188 -43.22 10.18 -7.11
C CYS A 188 -42.57 11.55 -6.81
N LYS A 189 -43.15 12.61 -7.39
CA LYS A 189 -42.83 14.03 -7.04
C LYS A 189 -43.01 14.33 -5.55
N SER A 190 -43.70 13.47 -4.79
CA SER A 190 -43.82 13.59 -3.34
C SER A 190 -42.50 13.37 -2.61
N HIS A 191 -41.55 12.61 -3.16
CA HIS A 191 -40.27 12.28 -2.50
C HIS A 191 -39.16 13.27 -2.80
N TYR A 192 -39.26 14.01 -3.90
CA TYR A 192 -38.25 14.98 -4.34
C TYR A 192 -38.85 16.36 -4.63
N THR A 193 -38.00 17.40 -4.49
CA THR A 193 -38.36 18.73 -4.98
C THR A 193 -38.46 18.72 -6.51
N TYR A 194 -39.54 19.26 -7.05
CA TYR A 194 -39.79 19.39 -8.48
C TYR A 194 -40.15 20.84 -8.84
N PRO A 195 -39.60 21.38 -9.92
CA PRO A 195 -38.55 20.83 -10.79
C PRO A 195 -37.16 20.77 -10.12
N ALA A 196 -36.19 20.11 -10.79
CA ALA A 196 -34.78 20.10 -10.34
C ALA A 196 -34.18 21.49 -10.28
N GLU A 197 -33.34 21.78 -9.31
CA GLU A 197 -32.60 23.03 -9.15
C GLU A 197 -31.44 23.11 -10.16
N ILE A 198 -31.36 24.16 -10.96
CA ILE A 198 -30.25 24.39 -11.89
C ILE A 198 -29.23 25.31 -11.20
N LEU A 199 -28.01 24.79 -11.10
CA LEU A 199 -26.87 25.48 -10.50
C LEU A 199 -25.87 25.92 -11.58
N PRO A 200 -24.99 26.90 -11.29
CA PRO A 200 -23.97 27.36 -12.24
C PRO A 200 -23.10 26.25 -12.76
N PRO A 201 -22.56 26.37 -13.99
CA PRO A 201 -21.52 25.46 -14.51
C PRO A 201 -20.32 25.33 -13.59
N LEU A 202 -19.77 24.15 -13.51
CA LEU A 202 -18.55 23.86 -12.75
C LEU A 202 -17.32 24.42 -13.49
N GLY A 203 -16.65 25.40 -12.90
CA GLY A 203 -15.45 26.02 -13.48
C GLY A 203 -15.70 26.70 -14.82
N LYS A 204 -15.13 26.18 -15.89
CA LYS A 204 -15.34 26.64 -17.28
C LYS A 204 -16.18 25.67 -18.10
N SER A 205 -16.93 24.77 -17.48
CA SER A 205 -17.91 23.97 -18.22
C SER A 205 -18.95 24.85 -18.89
N ASP A 206 -19.50 24.43 -19.98
CA ASP A 206 -20.62 25.05 -20.70
C ASP A 206 -21.99 24.45 -20.30
N HIS A 207 -21.95 23.35 -19.49
CA HIS A 207 -23.14 22.73 -18.92
C HIS A 207 -23.39 23.20 -17.48
N CYS A 208 -24.62 23.55 -17.17
CA CYS A 208 -25.08 23.82 -15.81
C CYS A 208 -25.12 22.54 -14.98
N CYS A 209 -24.92 22.66 -13.68
CA CYS A 209 -25.14 21.54 -12.77
C CYS A 209 -26.63 21.39 -12.45
N VAL A 210 -27.11 20.17 -12.34
CA VAL A 210 -28.48 19.84 -11.94
C VAL A 210 -28.48 19.26 -10.53
N PHE A 211 -29.25 19.84 -9.63
CA PHE A 211 -29.32 19.35 -8.26
C PHE A 211 -30.75 18.95 -7.88
N ILE A 212 -30.92 17.73 -7.38
CA ILE A 212 -32.22 17.19 -6.94
C ILE A 212 -32.16 16.95 -5.44
N ARG A 213 -33.06 17.59 -4.69
CA ARG A 213 -33.18 17.45 -3.24
C ARG A 213 -34.33 16.51 -2.90
N PRO A 214 -34.16 15.61 -1.95
CA PRO A 214 -35.29 14.92 -1.31
C PRO A 214 -36.10 15.91 -0.47
N LYS A 215 -37.41 15.73 -0.40
CA LYS A 215 -38.30 16.58 0.44
C LYS A 215 -38.10 16.32 1.93
N CYS A 216 -37.87 15.05 2.29
CA CYS A 216 -37.48 14.67 3.64
C CYS A 216 -35.95 14.42 3.62
N CYS A 217 -35.19 15.35 4.12
CA CYS A 217 -33.78 15.13 4.38
C CYS A 217 -33.65 14.40 5.71
N ASP A 218 -32.92 13.26 5.73
CA ASP A 218 -32.35 12.77 6.97
C ASP A 218 -31.50 13.92 7.53
N SER A 219 -31.77 14.31 8.78
CA SER A 219 -30.87 15.22 9.50
C SER A 219 -29.50 14.58 9.46
N ILE A 220 -28.59 15.14 8.64
CA ILE A 220 -27.20 14.73 8.65
C ILE A 220 -26.75 14.99 10.09
N ALA A 221 -26.64 13.94 10.90
CA ALA A 221 -25.97 14.05 12.18
C ALA A 221 -24.67 14.78 11.92
N ASP A 222 -24.43 15.87 12.62
CA ASP A 222 -23.37 16.86 12.35
C ASP A 222 -21.99 16.17 12.44
N ALA A 223 -21.68 15.36 11.44
CA ALA A 223 -20.52 14.47 11.34
C ALA A 223 -19.27 15.26 10.93
N GLY A 224 -19.23 16.53 11.26
CA GLY A 224 -18.09 17.40 11.02
C GLY A 224 -17.00 17.32 12.06
N TRP A 225 -17.36 16.97 13.27
CA TRP A 225 -16.45 16.91 14.39
C TRP A 225 -16.02 15.48 14.65
N ARG A 226 -14.72 15.25 14.74
CA ARG A 226 -14.12 14.00 15.21
C ARG A 226 -13.44 14.29 16.52
N SER A 227 -13.62 13.42 17.49
CA SER A 227 -12.87 13.45 18.73
C SER A 227 -11.80 12.36 18.72
N VAL A 228 -10.64 12.70 19.22
CA VAL A 228 -9.55 11.75 19.47
C VAL A 228 -9.01 12.04 20.85
N PHE A 229 -8.91 11.02 21.68
CA PHE A 229 -8.21 11.12 22.96
C PHE A 229 -6.71 11.04 22.70
N LYS A 230 -5.98 12.09 23.02
CA LYS A 230 -4.52 12.10 22.99
C LYS A 230 -3.93 13.15 23.91
N ARG A 231 -2.67 12.95 24.27
CA ARG A 231 -1.88 13.98 24.99
C ARG A 231 -1.46 15.08 24.02
N VAL A 232 -1.52 16.33 24.49
CA VAL A 232 -0.96 17.49 23.77
C VAL A 232 0.43 17.76 24.34
N ILE A 233 1.46 17.27 23.70
CA ILE A 233 2.84 17.47 24.11
C ILE A 233 3.47 18.47 23.15
N ASN A 234 3.80 19.65 23.67
CA ASN A 234 4.54 20.71 22.98
C ASN A 234 5.90 20.94 23.67
N ASN A 235 6.74 21.83 23.16
CA ASN A 235 8.07 22.07 23.72
C ASN A 235 7.99 22.53 25.20
N ALA A 236 7.05 23.38 25.55
CA ALA A 236 6.88 23.83 26.94
C ALA A 236 6.45 22.67 27.87
N SER A 237 5.61 21.76 27.37
CA SER A 237 5.26 20.54 28.11
C SER A 237 6.48 19.62 28.29
N ILE A 238 7.31 19.46 27.26
CA ILE A 238 8.56 18.67 27.33
C ILE A 238 9.51 19.26 28.36
N ASP A 239 9.73 20.56 28.34
CA ASP A 239 10.60 21.25 29.29
C ASP A 239 10.09 21.13 30.74
N SER A 240 8.76 21.17 30.94
CA SER A 240 8.14 20.99 32.26
C SER A 240 8.27 19.56 32.77
N ILE A 241 8.04 18.57 31.87
CA ILE A 241 8.24 17.15 32.19
C ILE A 241 9.71 16.89 32.50
N GLY A 242 10.67 17.43 31.74
CA GLY A 242 12.09 17.28 31.96
C GLY A 242 12.51 17.82 33.33
N ARG A 243 12.05 19.03 33.71
CA ARG A 243 12.35 19.60 35.04
C ARG A 243 11.81 18.75 36.19
N LYS A 244 10.62 18.16 36.05
CA LYS A 244 10.05 17.27 37.07
C LYS A 244 10.83 15.95 37.14
N LEU A 245 11.21 15.37 36.01
CA LEU A 245 11.99 14.12 35.97
C LEU A 245 13.41 14.30 36.52
N ALA A 246 14.03 15.47 36.35
CA ALA A 246 15.33 15.77 36.91
C ALA A 246 15.32 15.75 38.46
N LEU A 247 14.17 15.90 39.10
CA LEU A 247 14.03 15.83 40.57
C LEU A 247 13.68 14.40 41.06
N VAL A 248 13.48 13.46 40.16
CA VAL A 248 13.12 12.08 40.51
C VAL A 248 14.36 11.34 41.03
N ASN A 249 14.23 10.74 42.23
CA ASN A 249 15.23 9.81 42.72
C ASN A 249 14.96 8.40 42.19
N TRP A 250 15.82 7.89 41.31
CA TRP A 250 15.72 6.55 40.76
C TRP A 250 16.33 5.44 41.63
N SER A 251 16.99 5.78 42.79
CA SER A 251 17.63 4.78 43.68
C SER A 251 16.69 3.64 44.12
N PRO A 252 15.40 3.86 44.37
CA PRO A 252 14.48 2.75 44.70
C PRO A 252 14.39 1.71 43.57
N LEU A 253 14.36 2.13 42.28
CA LEU A 253 14.31 1.23 41.15
C LEU A 253 15.52 0.29 41.11
N TYR A 254 16.71 0.80 41.42
CA TYR A 254 17.96 0.03 41.37
C TYR A 254 18.11 -1.00 42.51
N ARG A 255 17.25 -0.92 43.54
CA ARG A 255 17.19 -1.87 44.66
C ARG A 255 16.20 -3.00 44.45
N LEU A 256 15.37 -2.91 43.44
CA LEU A 256 14.39 -3.95 43.09
C LEU A 256 15.10 -5.07 42.30
N ASP A 257 14.87 -6.30 42.70
CA ASP A 257 15.45 -7.46 42.04
C ASP A 257 14.53 -8.01 40.90
N ASP A 258 13.25 -7.71 40.97
CA ASP A 258 12.26 -8.18 39.94
C ASP A 258 12.11 -7.18 38.81
N VAL A 259 12.23 -7.67 37.56
CA VAL A 259 12.13 -6.87 36.33
C VAL A 259 10.75 -6.23 36.19
N GLN A 260 9.69 -6.94 36.62
CA GLN A 260 8.32 -6.43 36.52
C GLN A 260 8.13 -5.28 37.49
N GLU A 261 8.61 -5.41 38.73
CA GLU A 261 8.54 -4.36 39.73
C GLU A 261 9.34 -3.13 39.32
N GLN A 262 10.58 -3.30 38.79
CA GLN A 262 11.38 -2.21 38.23
C GLN A 262 10.60 -1.46 37.12
N THR A 263 9.94 -2.21 36.24
CA THR A 263 9.19 -1.64 35.12
C THR A 263 7.93 -0.93 35.60
N ASP A 264 7.20 -1.52 36.53
CA ASP A 264 6.00 -0.92 37.13
C ASP A 264 6.35 0.39 37.85
N TYR A 265 7.44 0.41 38.60
CA TYR A 265 7.94 1.61 39.25
C TYR A 265 8.29 2.70 38.24
N PHE A 266 9.02 2.35 37.18
CA PHE A 266 9.39 3.29 36.10
C PHE A 266 8.15 3.89 35.43
N TYR A 267 7.20 3.05 34.97
CA TYR A 267 6.00 3.54 34.31
C TYR A 267 5.06 4.31 35.23
N SER A 268 5.01 3.98 36.52
CA SER A 268 4.22 4.75 37.49
C SER A 268 4.72 6.19 37.60
N ILE A 269 6.03 6.37 37.73
CA ILE A 269 6.65 7.72 37.78
C ILE A 269 6.44 8.45 36.46
N MET A 270 6.75 7.79 35.33
CA MET A 270 6.58 8.39 34.01
C MET A 270 5.16 8.85 33.76
N ASN A 271 4.18 8.02 34.06
CA ASN A 271 2.78 8.36 33.88
C ASN A 271 2.34 9.50 34.83
N ASN A 272 2.72 9.47 36.09
CA ASN A 272 2.41 10.51 37.07
C ASN A 272 2.98 11.88 36.63
N VAL A 273 4.23 11.91 36.18
CA VAL A 273 4.86 13.15 35.72
C VAL A 273 4.20 13.65 34.42
N VAL A 274 4.00 12.76 33.46
CA VAL A 274 3.40 13.13 32.17
C VAL A 274 1.95 13.55 32.32
N ASP A 275 1.14 12.85 33.14
CA ASP A 275 -0.28 13.18 33.40
C ASP A 275 -0.42 14.53 34.12
N SER A 276 0.51 14.86 35.02
CA SER A 276 0.51 16.15 35.72
C SER A 276 0.76 17.36 34.81
N VAL A 277 1.32 17.17 33.62
CA VAL A 277 1.69 18.25 32.67
C VAL A 277 0.86 18.18 31.40
N ALA A 278 0.64 16.99 30.87
CA ALA A 278 -0.05 16.73 29.61
C ALA A 278 -1.04 15.54 29.75
N PRO A 279 -2.16 15.75 30.44
CA PRO A 279 -3.17 14.71 30.61
C PRO A 279 -3.78 14.27 29.28
N MET A 280 -4.43 13.11 29.27
CA MET A 280 -5.20 12.66 28.10
C MET A 280 -6.41 13.57 27.94
N CYS A 281 -6.50 14.27 26.81
CA CYS A 281 -7.60 15.18 26.48
C CYS A 281 -8.33 14.75 25.21
N GLU A 282 -9.64 14.92 25.22
CA GLU A 282 -10.45 14.80 24.02
C GLU A 282 -10.21 16.02 23.12
N ILE A 283 -9.57 15.80 21.97
CA ILE A 283 -9.39 16.85 20.98
C ILE A 283 -10.42 16.67 19.88
N ARG A 284 -11.27 17.67 19.74
CA ARG A 284 -12.25 17.74 18.67
C ARG A 284 -11.68 18.51 17.49
N PHE A 285 -11.69 17.90 16.31
CA PHE A 285 -11.30 18.57 15.08
C PHE A 285 -12.34 18.35 13.99
N LYS A 286 -12.56 19.40 13.22
CA LYS A 286 -13.41 19.34 12.03
C LYS A 286 -12.58 18.78 10.91
N SER A 287 -13.13 17.88 10.06
CA SER A 287 -12.42 17.42 8.87
C SER A 287 -12.08 18.66 8.03
N SER A 288 -10.78 18.97 7.94
CA SER A 288 -10.32 20.20 7.33
C SER A 288 -10.55 20.18 5.82
N ASP A 289 -10.90 21.33 5.28
CA ASP A 289 -10.81 21.64 3.86
C ASP A 289 -9.39 21.37 3.32
N ARG A 290 -9.26 21.29 2.01
CA ARG A 290 -7.92 21.28 1.41
C ARG A 290 -7.15 22.52 1.88
N PRO A 291 -5.87 22.39 2.23
CA PRO A 291 -5.11 23.47 2.90
C PRO A 291 -5.11 24.82 2.16
N TRP A 292 -5.30 24.80 0.85
CA TRP A 292 -5.36 26.02 0.02
C TRP A 292 -6.78 26.56 -0.19
N VAL A 293 -7.83 25.91 0.30
CA VAL A 293 -9.22 26.39 0.19
C VAL A 293 -9.51 27.33 1.35
N THR A 294 -9.38 28.64 1.09
CA THR A 294 -9.59 29.70 2.09
C THR A 294 -11.08 30.11 2.22
N PRO A 295 -11.51 30.69 3.35
CA PRO A 295 -12.86 31.26 3.49
C PRO A 295 -13.19 32.29 2.41
N TYR A 296 -12.20 33.10 2.00
CA TYR A 296 -12.36 34.06 0.91
C TYR A 296 -12.70 33.39 -0.42
N PHE A 297 -12.02 32.28 -0.75
CA PHE A 297 -12.30 31.53 -1.97
C PHE A 297 -13.72 30.93 -1.95
N LYS A 298 -14.18 30.43 -0.82
CA LYS A 298 -15.54 29.92 -0.63
C LYS A 298 -16.57 31.06 -0.80
N LYS A 299 -16.32 32.23 -0.22
CA LYS A 299 -17.18 33.41 -0.37
C LYS A 299 -17.28 33.88 -1.83
N LEU A 300 -16.16 33.83 -2.56
CA LEU A 300 -16.13 34.20 -3.98
C LEU A 300 -16.97 33.26 -4.85
N ILE A 301 -16.89 31.92 -4.57
CA ILE A 301 -17.74 30.92 -5.23
C ILE A 301 -19.21 31.15 -4.90
N ALA A 302 -19.56 31.47 -3.66
CA ALA A 302 -20.93 31.76 -3.26
C ALA A 302 -21.47 33.02 -3.97
N GLN A 303 -20.69 34.11 -4.05
CA GLN A 303 -21.04 35.31 -4.79
C GLN A 303 -21.25 35.04 -6.28
N ARG A 304 -20.38 34.22 -6.90
CA ARG A 304 -20.53 33.80 -8.29
C ARG A 304 -21.85 33.04 -8.50
N ASN A 305 -22.16 32.11 -7.61
CA ASN A 305 -23.40 31.35 -7.69
C ASN A 305 -24.63 32.22 -7.50
N SER A 306 -24.58 33.20 -6.62
CA SER A 306 -25.65 34.18 -6.44
C SER A 306 -25.85 35.03 -7.71
N ALA A 307 -24.78 35.53 -8.34
CA ALA A 307 -24.86 36.29 -9.58
C ALA A 307 -25.48 35.48 -10.74
N HIS A 308 -25.23 34.18 -10.79
CA HIS A 308 -25.88 33.29 -11.75
C HIS A 308 -27.39 33.14 -11.47
N LYS A 309 -27.76 32.96 -10.19
CA LYS A 309 -29.16 32.82 -9.77
C LYS A 309 -29.98 34.09 -10.08
N THR A 310 -29.37 35.24 -9.93
CA THR A 310 -30.00 36.56 -10.27
C THR A 310 -29.91 36.88 -11.77
N LYS A 311 -29.45 35.97 -12.62
CA LYS A 311 -29.27 36.12 -14.06
C LYS A 311 -28.34 37.28 -14.46
N ASN A 312 -27.49 37.78 -13.56
CA ASN A 312 -26.48 38.80 -13.87
C ASN A 312 -25.24 38.09 -14.49
N PHE A 313 -25.33 37.78 -15.76
CA PHE A 313 -24.30 37.01 -16.46
C PHE A 313 -22.97 37.77 -16.66
N THR A 314 -22.98 39.08 -16.66
CA THR A 314 -21.76 39.90 -16.73
C THR A 314 -20.96 39.76 -15.43
N LEU A 315 -21.60 39.97 -14.29
CA LEU A 315 -21.00 39.77 -12.96
C LEU A 315 -20.57 38.32 -12.76
N TYR A 316 -21.40 37.36 -13.19
CA TYR A 316 -21.07 35.95 -13.14
C TYR A 316 -19.77 35.62 -13.91
N LYS A 317 -19.61 36.08 -15.14
CA LYS A 317 -18.42 35.87 -15.96
C LYS A 317 -17.17 36.48 -15.27
N HIS A 318 -17.30 37.67 -14.72
CA HIS A 318 -16.22 38.35 -13.98
C HIS A 318 -15.81 37.53 -12.75
N LEU A 319 -16.74 37.14 -11.88
CA LEU A 319 -16.51 36.39 -10.66
C LEU A 319 -15.97 34.98 -10.95
N ARG A 320 -16.44 34.30 -12.02
CA ARG A 320 -15.94 33.01 -12.49
C ARG A 320 -14.46 33.12 -12.87
N ASN A 321 -14.08 34.11 -13.67
CA ASN A 321 -12.70 34.30 -14.10
C ASN A 321 -11.80 34.66 -12.90
N LYS A 322 -12.30 35.48 -11.97
CA LYS A 322 -11.61 35.80 -10.72
C LYS A 322 -11.41 34.57 -9.83
N ALA A 323 -12.41 33.72 -9.65
CA ALA A 323 -12.33 32.49 -8.87
C ALA A 323 -11.29 31.52 -9.45
N ASN A 324 -11.30 31.32 -10.78
CA ASN A 324 -10.33 30.48 -11.45
C ASN A 324 -8.87 30.96 -11.31
N ARG A 325 -8.67 32.28 -11.34
CA ARG A 325 -7.35 32.91 -11.13
C ARG A 325 -6.89 32.74 -9.68
N ILE A 326 -7.76 33.05 -8.74
CA ILE A 326 -7.46 32.95 -7.30
C ILE A 326 -7.20 31.52 -6.88
N GLY A 327 -8.00 30.54 -7.31
CA GLY A 327 -7.78 29.15 -6.97
C GLY A 327 -6.41 28.61 -7.41
N ARG A 328 -5.90 29.08 -8.57
CA ARG A 328 -4.54 28.73 -9.02
C ARG A 328 -3.46 29.41 -8.16
N ASN A 329 -3.67 30.70 -7.83
CA ASN A 329 -2.70 31.44 -7.00
C ASN A 329 -2.63 30.86 -5.59
N LEU A 330 -3.75 30.51 -4.98
CA LEU A 330 -3.78 29.92 -3.64
C LEU A 330 -2.99 28.60 -3.54
N LYS A 331 -3.02 27.77 -4.58
CA LYS A 331 -2.16 26.56 -4.62
C LYS A 331 -0.68 26.92 -4.71
N LYS A 332 -0.34 27.89 -5.55
CA LYS A 332 1.04 28.39 -5.70
C LYS A 332 1.54 28.97 -4.38
N ASP A 333 0.76 29.86 -3.76
CA ASP A 333 1.12 30.53 -2.51
C ASP A 333 1.25 29.52 -1.36
N PHE A 334 0.34 28.53 -1.29
CA PHE A 334 0.46 27.41 -0.35
C PHE A 334 1.80 26.67 -0.51
N TYR A 335 2.20 26.39 -1.75
CA TYR A 335 3.49 25.74 -1.99
C TYR A 335 4.65 26.63 -1.52
N PHE A 336 4.75 27.87 -1.97
CA PHE A 336 5.86 28.75 -1.64
C PHE A 336 5.97 29.06 -0.15
N HIS A 337 4.86 29.34 0.54
CA HIS A 337 4.91 29.76 1.94
C HIS A 337 4.92 28.63 2.96
N GLN A 338 4.38 27.46 2.63
CA GLN A 338 4.23 26.38 3.60
C GLN A 338 4.98 25.07 3.24
N VAL A 339 5.30 24.87 1.97
CA VAL A 339 5.91 23.61 1.53
C VAL A 339 7.41 23.78 1.32
N GLU A 340 7.85 24.82 0.63
CA GLU A 340 9.26 25.06 0.34
C GLU A 340 10.11 25.21 1.62
N ASN A 341 9.65 26.00 2.58
CA ASN A 341 10.33 26.20 3.87
C ASN A 341 10.45 24.91 4.71
N CYS A 342 9.66 23.88 4.43
CA CYS A 342 9.72 22.58 5.12
C CYS A 342 10.76 21.63 4.53
N LYS A 343 11.33 21.92 3.37
CA LYS A 343 12.19 20.99 2.63
C LYS A 343 13.45 20.62 3.42
N SER A 344 14.12 21.61 3.99
CA SER A 344 15.32 21.44 4.82
C SER A 344 14.99 21.17 6.29
N SER A 345 13.99 21.86 6.85
CA SER A 345 13.65 21.78 8.27
C SER A 345 12.82 20.54 8.62
N ASN A 346 11.92 20.08 7.75
CA ASN A 346 11.07 18.91 7.99
C ASN A 346 10.70 18.17 6.69
N PRO A 347 11.60 17.31 6.17
CA PRO A 347 11.38 16.57 4.93
C PRO A 347 10.08 15.73 4.92
N SER A 348 9.68 15.18 6.06
CA SER A 348 8.43 14.40 6.16
C SER A 348 7.19 15.26 5.93
N LYS A 349 7.18 16.49 6.46
CA LYS A 349 6.10 17.45 6.24
C LYS A 349 6.09 17.93 4.79
N TRP A 350 7.26 18.15 4.20
CA TRP A 350 7.41 18.47 2.79
C TRP A 350 6.78 17.39 1.90
N TRP A 351 7.14 16.12 2.11
CA TRP A 351 6.56 14.99 1.38
C TRP A 351 5.04 14.84 1.57
N LYS A 352 4.54 15.06 2.80
CA LYS A 352 3.10 15.05 3.08
C LYS A 352 2.35 16.11 2.26
N ASN A 353 2.91 17.32 2.18
CA ASN A 353 2.32 18.43 1.42
C ASN A 353 2.42 18.19 -0.10
N VAL A 354 3.54 17.65 -0.60
CA VAL A 354 3.69 17.23 -1.99
C VAL A 354 2.61 16.19 -2.36
N LYS A 355 2.41 15.19 -1.51
CA LYS A 355 1.36 14.17 -1.71
C LYS A 355 -0.05 14.81 -1.71
N ALA A 356 -0.31 15.78 -0.86
CA ALA A 356 -1.58 16.50 -0.83
C ALA A 356 -1.84 17.27 -2.14
N ILE A 357 -0.82 17.95 -2.69
CA ILE A 357 -0.93 18.69 -3.97
C ILE A 357 -1.20 17.73 -5.14
N THR A 358 -0.56 16.57 -5.14
CA THR A 358 -0.66 15.60 -6.21
C THR A 358 -1.88 14.67 -6.11
N GLY A 359 -2.62 14.73 -5.00
CA GLY A 359 -3.73 13.82 -4.71
C GLY A 359 -3.29 12.41 -4.26
N PHE A 360 -1.99 12.17 -4.06
CA PHE A 360 -1.44 10.92 -3.53
C PHE A 360 -1.43 10.89 -1.99
N SER A 361 -2.38 11.53 -1.33
CA SER A 361 -2.50 11.35 0.12
C SER A 361 -2.87 9.91 0.44
N SER A 362 -2.19 9.29 1.40
CA SER A 362 -2.61 8.00 1.93
C SER A 362 -4.09 8.08 2.32
N LYS A 363 -4.90 7.14 1.83
CA LYS A 363 -6.29 7.00 2.28
C LYS A 363 -6.26 6.99 3.81
N SER A 364 -6.88 7.97 4.45
CA SER A 364 -7.00 7.94 5.91
C SER A 364 -7.87 6.72 6.25
N ASN A 365 -7.43 5.90 7.21
CA ASN A 365 -8.29 4.89 7.83
C ASN A 365 -9.45 5.65 8.49
N ASN A 366 -10.55 5.79 7.77
CA ASN A 366 -11.79 6.35 8.29
C ASN A 366 -12.55 5.22 8.99
N ASP A 367 -13.33 5.54 10.02
CA ASP A 367 -14.19 4.58 10.75
C ASP A 367 -15.05 3.72 9.81
N LYS A 368 -15.31 4.22 8.63
CA LYS A 368 -16.11 3.60 7.57
C LYS A 368 -15.33 2.77 6.56
N THR A 369 -14.02 2.61 6.73
CA THR A 369 -13.21 1.74 5.83
C THR A 369 -13.67 0.30 5.88
N PHE A 370 -14.24 -0.13 7.00
CA PHE A 370 -14.59 -1.53 7.28
C PHE A 370 -16.11 -1.78 7.37
N HIS A 371 -16.97 -0.82 6.95
CA HIS A 371 -18.44 -0.94 7.10
C HIS A 371 -19.06 -2.16 6.42
N ASN A 372 -18.47 -2.63 5.33
CA ASN A 372 -19.00 -3.73 4.52
C ASN A 372 -18.14 -4.98 4.64
N ILE A 373 -17.40 -5.09 5.74
CA ILE A 373 -16.51 -6.22 5.93
C ILE A 373 -17.31 -7.46 6.36
N ARG A 374 -16.92 -8.63 5.83
CA ARG A 374 -17.55 -9.92 6.06
C ARG A 374 -16.60 -10.87 6.75
N ILE A 375 -17.19 -11.76 7.56
CA ILE A 375 -16.53 -12.95 8.09
C ILE A 375 -17.33 -14.16 7.61
N HIS A 376 -16.68 -15.11 6.95
CA HIS A 376 -17.30 -16.31 6.39
C HIS A 376 -18.59 -16.00 5.60
N ASN A 377 -18.53 -14.92 4.76
CA ASN A 377 -19.65 -14.38 3.98
C ASN A 377 -20.83 -13.76 4.76
N ASN A 378 -20.75 -13.66 6.08
CA ASN A 378 -21.73 -12.97 6.88
C ASN A 378 -21.34 -11.50 7.10
N ASP A 379 -22.30 -10.59 6.99
CA ASP A 379 -22.08 -9.17 7.27
C ASP A 379 -21.83 -8.98 8.77
N VAL A 380 -20.78 -8.25 9.12
CA VAL A 380 -20.51 -7.86 10.50
C VAL A 380 -21.35 -6.63 10.81
N GLY A 381 -22.30 -6.75 11.73
CA GLY A 381 -23.12 -5.61 12.17
C GLY A 381 -22.27 -4.47 12.75
N ASP A 382 -22.87 -3.29 12.86
CA ASP A 382 -22.22 -2.05 13.34
C ASP A 382 -21.65 -2.13 14.79
N ASN A 383 -22.06 -3.14 15.56
CA ASN A 383 -21.67 -3.28 16.95
C ASN A 383 -20.34 -4.02 17.09
N ASN A 384 -19.34 -3.32 17.62
CA ASN A 384 -18.06 -3.86 18.08
C ASN A 384 -17.16 -4.49 16.99
N LEU A 385 -17.04 -3.83 15.84
CA LEU A 385 -16.16 -4.27 14.75
C LEU A 385 -14.71 -4.54 15.21
N ALA A 386 -14.19 -3.76 16.16
CA ALA A 386 -12.86 -3.95 16.70
C ALA A 386 -12.73 -5.30 17.44
N ASP A 387 -13.77 -5.71 18.19
CA ASP A 387 -13.79 -7.00 18.88
C ASP A 387 -13.85 -8.17 17.90
N VAL A 388 -14.67 -8.04 16.88
CA VAL A 388 -14.82 -9.08 15.85
C VAL A 388 -13.49 -9.30 15.11
N ILE A 389 -12.82 -8.23 14.71
CA ILE A 389 -11.51 -8.31 14.05
C ILE A 389 -10.45 -8.89 15.00
N ASN A 390 -10.46 -8.49 16.28
CA ASN A 390 -9.53 -9.03 17.27
C ASN A 390 -9.76 -10.52 17.51
N SER A 391 -11.01 -10.95 17.67
CA SER A 391 -11.39 -12.36 17.83
C SER A 391 -10.90 -13.19 16.63
N PHE A 392 -11.07 -12.68 15.42
CA PHE A 392 -10.54 -13.33 14.21
C PHE A 392 -9.01 -13.46 14.24
N PHE A 393 -8.27 -12.40 14.59
CA PHE A 393 -6.81 -12.48 14.65
C PHE A 393 -6.32 -13.46 15.71
N LEU A 394 -6.97 -13.50 16.87
CA LEU A 394 -6.65 -14.45 17.93
C LEU A 394 -6.97 -15.90 17.51
N SER A 395 -8.11 -16.12 16.85
CA SER A 395 -8.52 -17.47 16.43
C SER A 395 -7.54 -18.11 15.45
N CYS A 396 -6.74 -17.33 14.72
CA CYS A 396 -5.76 -17.86 13.78
C CYS A 396 -4.68 -18.72 14.45
N THR A 397 -4.42 -18.53 15.73
CA THR A 397 -3.38 -19.24 16.49
C THR A 397 -3.93 -20.28 17.47
N ASN A 398 -5.26 -20.46 17.54
CA ASN A 398 -5.90 -21.37 18.52
C ASN A 398 -5.51 -22.83 18.38
N ALA A 399 -5.17 -23.28 17.17
CA ALA A 399 -4.76 -24.66 16.92
C ALA A 399 -3.30 -24.94 17.33
N ILE A 400 -2.51 -23.89 17.61
CA ILE A 400 -1.11 -24.02 17.97
C ILE A 400 -1.00 -24.01 19.50
N PRO A 401 -0.35 -25.02 20.12
CA PRO A 401 -0.21 -25.07 21.57
C PRO A 401 0.70 -23.92 22.06
N ARG A 402 0.33 -23.33 23.18
CA ARG A 402 1.18 -22.35 23.86
C ARG A 402 2.46 -22.99 24.35
N LEU A 403 3.53 -22.20 24.41
CA LEU A 403 4.73 -22.61 25.12
C LEU A 403 4.37 -22.80 26.61
N PRO A 404 4.60 -24.01 27.19
CA PRO A 404 4.28 -24.25 28.58
C PRO A 404 5.10 -23.35 29.52
N THR A 405 4.46 -22.82 30.55
CA THR A 405 5.15 -21.98 31.57
C THR A 405 6.28 -22.74 32.27
N THR A 406 6.14 -24.07 32.41
CA THR A 406 7.16 -24.95 32.96
C THR A 406 8.46 -24.91 32.15
N VAL A 407 8.37 -24.85 30.81
CA VAL A 407 9.54 -24.73 29.92
C VAL A 407 10.26 -23.40 30.11
N LEU A 408 9.50 -22.28 30.22
CA LEU A 408 10.09 -20.98 30.51
C LEU A 408 10.76 -20.96 31.87
N ASN A 409 10.18 -21.57 32.87
CA ASN A 409 10.75 -21.65 34.23
C ASN A 409 12.03 -22.51 34.24
N ASP A 410 12.05 -23.60 33.49
CA ASP A 410 13.26 -24.42 33.31
C ASP A 410 14.38 -23.61 32.63
N LEU A 411 14.07 -22.87 31.57
CA LEU A 411 15.04 -21.99 30.92
C LEU A 411 15.58 -20.93 31.88
N ARG A 412 14.74 -20.31 32.68
CA ARG A 412 15.14 -19.30 33.68
C ARG A 412 15.96 -19.92 34.80
N SER A 413 15.64 -21.11 35.29
CA SER A 413 16.39 -21.81 36.33
C SER A 413 17.83 -22.09 35.87
N LYS A 414 18.04 -22.38 34.60
CA LYS A 414 19.36 -22.56 34.02
C LYS A 414 20.20 -21.26 34.00
N LEU A 415 19.57 -20.09 34.00
CA LEU A 415 20.25 -18.80 34.04
C LEU A 415 20.79 -18.44 35.43
N VAL A 416 20.22 -19.00 36.52
CA VAL A 416 20.60 -18.61 37.90
C VAL A 416 22.07 -18.77 38.16
N ASN A 417 22.72 -19.77 37.56
CA ASN A 417 24.14 -20.10 37.77
C ASN A 417 25.03 -19.67 36.58
N VAL A 418 24.52 -18.89 35.64
CA VAL A 418 25.25 -18.47 34.46
C VAL A 418 25.39 -16.96 34.46
N ASN A 419 26.60 -16.46 34.50
CA ASN A 419 26.85 -15.03 34.39
C ASN A 419 26.48 -14.53 33.01
N VAL A 420 25.88 -13.32 32.96
CA VAL A 420 25.62 -12.65 31.66
C VAL A 420 26.98 -12.33 31.03
N PRO A 421 27.26 -12.78 29.81
CA PRO A 421 28.49 -12.39 29.13
C PRO A 421 28.60 -10.87 29.01
N ASP A 422 29.81 -10.32 29.17
CA ASP A 422 30.04 -8.86 29.11
C ASP A 422 29.53 -8.26 27.80
N GLU A 423 29.56 -8.99 26.70
CA GLU A 423 29.07 -8.61 25.38
C GLU A 423 27.54 -8.36 25.33
N PHE A 424 26.77 -8.94 26.27
CA PHE A 424 25.31 -8.74 26.36
C PHE A 424 24.96 -7.62 27.36
N ILE A 425 25.89 -7.06 28.05
CA ILE A 425 25.66 -5.95 28.99
C ILE A 425 25.51 -4.66 28.20
N VAL A 426 24.33 -4.08 28.28
CA VAL A 426 24.02 -2.80 27.59
C VAL A 426 24.56 -1.66 28.45
N SER A 427 25.37 -0.76 27.88
CA SER A 427 25.81 0.45 28.57
C SER A 427 24.75 1.55 28.58
N GLU A 428 24.73 2.39 29.59
CA GLU A 428 23.85 3.55 29.68
C GLU A 428 24.00 4.46 28.44
N PHE A 429 25.26 4.67 28.00
CA PHE A 429 25.51 5.45 26.77
C PHE A 429 24.85 4.85 25.52
N SER A 430 24.85 3.52 25.40
CA SER A 430 24.17 2.85 24.28
C SER A 430 22.64 3.06 24.29
N VAL A 431 22.06 3.06 25.50
CA VAL A 431 20.64 3.38 25.69
C VAL A 431 20.33 4.83 25.36
N TYR A 432 21.16 5.75 25.86
CA TYR A 432 21.04 7.19 25.54
C TYR A 432 21.13 7.46 24.04
N ASP A 433 22.12 6.90 23.36
CA ASP A 433 22.31 7.06 21.91
C ASP A 433 21.12 6.49 21.14
N ALA A 434 20.61 5.31 21.54
CA ALA A 434 19.45 4.69 20.92
C ALA A 434 18.16 5.52 21.14
N LEU A 435 17.95 6.10 22.31
CA LEU A 435 16.85 7.05 22.58
C LEU A 435 16.97 8.31 21.72
N CYS A 436 18.17 8.87 21.59
CA CYS A 436 18.42 10.02 20.72
C CYS A 436 18.18 9.73 19.23
N LYS A 437 18.32 8.50 18.79
CA LYS A 437 18.04 8.06 17.40
C LYS A 437 16.58 7.75 17.13
N LEU A 438 15.68 7.79 18.14
CA LEU A 438 14.25 7.56 17.93
C LEU A 438 13.65 8.52 16.90
N LYS A 439 12.87 7.94 15.98
CA LYS A 439 12.16 8.71 14.94
C LYS A 439 10.87 9.31 15.51
N CYS A 440 10.81 10.62 15.68
CA CYS A 440 9.69 11.34 16.31
C CYS A 440 8.32 11.13 15.61
N ASN A 441 8.30 10.81 14.32
CA ASN A 441 7.07 10.69 13.52
C ASN A 441 6.47 9.27 13.50
N LYS A 442 6.85 8.40 14.43
CA LYS A 442 6.27 7.06 14.56
C LYS A 442 5.04 7.07 15.46
N SER A 443 4.15 6.09 15.25
CA SER A 443 2.98 5.88 16.08
C SER A 443 3.40 5.58 17.53
N THR A 444 2.67 6.16 18.47
CA THR A 444 2.85 5.92 19.92
C THR A 444 2.45 4.49 20.25
N GLY A 445 3.15 3.84 21.17
CA GLY A 445 2.83 2.50 21.67
C GLY A 445 1.58 2.47 22.56
N PRO A 446 1.21 1.28 23.10
CA PRO A 446 0.14 1.15 24.08
C PRO A 446 0.37 1.93 25.38
N ASP A 447 1.64 2.19 25.71
CA ASP A 447 2.11 2.98 26.84
C ASP A 447 1.82 4.48 26.74
N ASN A 448 1.36 4.96 25.57
CA ASN A 448 1.07 6.37 25.31
C ASN A 448 2.25 7.34 25.51
N LEU A 449 3.50 6.85 25.47
CA LEU A 449 4.71 7.64 25.51
C LEU A 449 5.22 7.89 24.07
N PRO A 450 5.14 9.15 23.53
CA PRO A 450 5.59 9.42 22.18
C PRO A 450 7.12 9.39 22.06
N ASN A 451 7.64 8.92 20.94
CA ASN A 451 9.08 8.93 20.65
C ASN A 451 9.73 10.32 20.80
N SER A 452 8.98 11.40 20.47
CA SER A 452 9.49 12.76 20.62
C SER A 452 9.77 13.14 22.08
N LEU A 453 8.90 12.70 23.00
CA LEU A 453 9.12 12.89 24.43
C LEU A 453 10.33 12.09 24.90
N LEU A 454 10.34 10.76 24.65
CA LEU A 454 11.44 9.89 25.08
C LEU A 454 12.81 10.37 24.57
N LYS A 455 12.86 10.85 23.33
CA LYS A 455 14.06 11.44 22.74
C LYS A 455 14.51 12.69 23.47
N SER A 456 13.58 13.57 23.86
CA SER A 456 13.92 14.87 24.49
C SER A 456 14.32 14.76 25.95
N ILE A 457 13.99 13.64 26.60
CA ILE A 457 14.36 13.36 28.01
C ILE A 457 15.34 12.18 28.13
N ALA A 458 16.04 11.87 27.03
CA ALA A 458 16.92 10.70 26.95
C ALA A 458 17.99 10.66 28.05
N ASP A 459 18.55 11.79 28.37
CA ASP A 459 19.54 11.99 29.43
C ASP A 459 19.00 11.68 30.82
N LEU A 460 17.73 11.87 31.07
CA LEU A 460 17.08 11.67 32.37
C LEU A 460 16.58 10.23 32.61
N ILE A 461 16.38 9.48 31.51
CA ILE A 461 15.80 8.14 31.60
C ILE A 461 16.73 7.02 31.13
N SER A 462 17.91 7.35 30.58
CA SER A 462 18.87 6.34 30.09
C SER A 462 19.30 5.36 31.20
N ALA A 463 19.65 5.84 32.39
CA ALA A 463 20.08 4.99 33.48
C ALA A 463 18.98 4.02 33.99
N PRO A 464 17.76 4.44 34.35
CA PRO A 464 16.71 3.50 34.76
C PRO A 464 16.29 2.54 33.63
N VAL A 465 16.24 2.98 32.39
CA VAL A 465 15.90 2.10 31.23
C VAL A 465 17.04 1.10 31.02
N CYS A 466 18.30 1.49 31.15
CA CYS A 466 19.47 0.60 31.09
C CYS A 466 19.39 -0.49 32.15
N CYS A 467 19.08 -0.10 33.41
CA CYS A 467 18.88 -1.05 34.51
C CYS A 467 17.80 -2.11 34.17
N ILE A 468 16.61 -1.69 33.72
CA ILE A 468 15.52 -2.59 33.37
C ILE A 468 15.92 -3.54 32.21
N ILE A 469 16.63 -3.03 31.20
CA ILE A 469 17.07 -3.85 30.05
C ILE A 469 18.07 -4.91 30.54
N ASN A 470 19.08 -4.53 31.32
CA ASN A 470 20.09 -5.46 31.81
C ASN A 470 19.49 -6.50 32.79
N SER A 471 18.56 -6.08 33.65
CA SER A 471 17.82 -7.01 34.52
C SER A 471 16.97 -7.96 33.67
N SER A 472 16.30 -7.48 32.60
CA SER A 472 15.54 -8.29 31.67
C SER A 472 16.40 -9.36 30.98
N ILE A 473 17.63 -9.02 30.59
CA ILE A 473 18.60 -9.96 30.00
C ILE A 473 19.06 -10.98 31.05
N ARG A 474 19.45 -10.50 32.23
CA ARG A 474 19.97 -11.32 33.32
C ARG A 474 18.97 -12.40 33.75
N PHE A 475 17.70 -12.02 33.94
CA PHE A 475 16.67 -12.93 34.44
C PHE A 475 15.86 -13.61 33.32
N GLY A 476 16.15 -13.32 32.04
CA GLY A 476 15.41 -13.88 30.90
C GLY A 476 13.92 -13.54 30.94
N THR A 477 13.58 -12.39 31.50
CA THR A 477 12.18 -11.99 31.74
C THR A 477 11.87 -10.67 31.04
N VAL A 478 10.84 -10.67 30.19
CA VAL A 478 10.36 -9.47 29.51
C VAL A 478 9.12 -8.93 30.25
N PRO A 479 9.09 -7.64 30.62
CA PRO A 479 7.96 -7.05 31.34
C PRO A 479 6.64 -7.13 30.55
N THR A 480 5.52 -7.22 31.23
CA THR A 480 4.19 -7.33 30.62
C THR A 480 3.82 -6.12 29.77
N GLN A 481 4.22 -4.91 30.14
CA GLN A 481 4.01 -3.68 29.36
C GLN A 481 4.67 -3.74 27.99
N TRP A 482 5.80 -4.48 27.87
CA TRP A 482 6.51 -4.64 26.61
C TRP A 482 5.91 -5.75 25.73
N LYS A 483 5.06 -6.60 26.30
CA LYS A 483 4.35 -7.68 25.61
C LYS A 483 3.01 -7.23 25.06
N LEU A 484 2.45 -6.10 25.49
CA LEU A 484 1.19 -5.57 25.00
C LEU A 484 1.36 -4.95 23.60
N SER A 485 0.50 -5.30 22.69
CA SER A 485 0.49 -4.79 21.32
C SER A 485 -0.84 -4.11 20.97
N ARG A 486 -0.76 -2.91 20.41
CA ARG A 486 -1.90 -2.27 19.77
C ARG A 486 -1.90 -2.64 18.29
N VAL A 487 -2.93 -3.36 17.83
CA VAL A 487 -3.05 -3.84 16.46
C VAL A 487 -3.89 -2.86 15.63
N ILE A 488 -3.33 -2.41 14.53
CA ILE A 488 -4.04 -1.61 13.53
C ILE A 488 -4.34 -2.51 12.33
N PRO A 489 -5.61 -2.77 12.01
CA PRO A 489 -5.99 -3.53 10.84
C PRO A 489 -5.68 -2.71 9.58
N LEU A 490 -4.76 -3.19 8.74
CA LEU A 490 -4.36 -2.49 7.50
C LEU A 490 -4.96 -3.20 6.28
N PRO A 491 -5.83 -2.53 5.50
CA PRO A 491 -6.36 -3.10 4.27
C PRO A 491 -5.27 -3.40 3.24
N LYS A 492 -5.26 -4.61 2.68
CA LYS A 492 -4.47 -4.98 1.50
C LYS A 492 -5.14 -4.50 0.22
N LEU A 493 -6.47 -4.62 0.18
CA LEU A 493 -7.37 -4.15 -0.87
C LEU A 493 -8.27 -3.05 -0.32
N PHE A 494 -8.76 -2.16 -1.18
CA PHE A 494 -9.65 -1.09 -0.76
C PHE A 494 -10.86 -0.97 -1.71
N PRO A 495 -12.10 -0.99 -1.20
CA PRO A 495 -12.48 -1.31 0.18
C PRO A 495 -12.19 -2.79 0.53
N PRO A 496 -11.83 -3.12 1.79
CA PRO A 496 -11.72 -4.50 2.23
C PRO A 496 -13.12 -5.11 2.34
N LEU A 497 -13.27 -6.34 1.87
CA LEU A 497 -14.54 -7.07 1.90
C LEU A 497 -14.49 -8.26 2.86
N HIS A 498 -13.35 -8.96 2.92
CA HIS A 498 -13.18 -10.17 3.73
C HIS A 498 -12.08 -9.96 4.77
N ILE A 499 -12.37 -10.25 6.04
CA ILE A 499 -11.38 -10.13 7.12
C ILE A 499 -10.21 -11.09 6.89
N GLU A 500 -10.52 -12.29 6.41
CA GLU A 500 -9.57 -13.39 6.23
C GLU A 500 -8.43 -13.06 5.27
N THR A 501 -8.73 -12.36 4.18
CA THR A 501 -7.81 -12.16 3.06
C THR A 501 -7.33 -10.73 2.89
N ASP A 502 -8.20 -9.76 3.24
CA ASP A 502 -8.01 -8.37 2.81
C ASP A 502 -7.36 -7.49 3.87
N ILE A 503 -7.15 -8.01 5.09
CA ILE A 503 -6.58 -7.25 6.21
C ILE A 503 -5.26 -7.86 6.67
N ARG A 504 -4.34 -6.98 7.14
CA ARG A 504 -3.11 -7.33 7.84
C ARG A 504 -3.14 -6.78 9.27
N PRO A 505 -2.79 -7.56 10.31
CA PRO A 505 -2.63 -7.07 11.67
C PRO A 505 -1.26 -6.39 11.83
N ILE A 506 -1.21 -5.07 11.86
CA ILE A 506 0.05 -4.36 12.13
C ILE A 506 0.14 -4.04 13.62
N SER A 507 1.07 -4.68 14.31
CA SER A 507 1.30 -4.54 15.74
C SER A 507 2.18 -3.32 16.04
N ILE A 508 1.72 -2.46 16.94
CA ILE A 508 2.47 -1.34 17.48
C ILE A 508 2.77 -1.66 18.93
N THR A 509 4.05 -1.88 19.24
CA THR A 509 4.57 -2.13 20.59
C THR A 509 5.13 -0.87 21.20
N SER A 510 5.41 -0.88 22.51
CA SER A 510 6.08 0.21 23.22
C SER A 510 7.43 0.58 22.56
N PRO A 511 7.79 1.87 22.48
CA PRO A 511 9.10 2.29 22.01
C PRO A 511 10.26 1.71 22.84
N LEU A 512 10.10 1.57 24.16
CA LEU A 512 11.10 0.98 25.06
C LEU A 512 11.23 -0.54 24.81
N SER A 513 10.12 -1.24 24.54
CA SER A 513 10.15 -2.63 24.11
C SER A 513 10.98 -2.80 22.83
N LYS A 514 10.75 -1.94 21.80
CA LYS A 514 11.54 -1.97 20.57
C LYS A 514 13.02 -1.65 20.77
N LEU A 515 13.33 -0.80 21.75
CA LEU A 515 14.70 -0.46 22.08
C LEU A 515 15.41 -1.68 22.69
N ALA A 516 14.81 -2.35 23.67
CA ALA A 516 15.33 -3.60 24.24
C ALA A 516 15.47 -4.69 23.15
N GLU A 517 14.41 -4.88 22.34
CA GLU A 517 14.40 -5.80 21.21
C GLU A 517 15.54 -5.54 20.21
N SER A 518 15.91 -4.26 19.98
CA SER A 518 16.98 -3.93 19.04
C SER A 518 18.36 -4.40 19.53
N PHE A 519 18.65 -4.31 20.82
CA PHE A 519 19.87 -4.85 21.41
C PHE A 519 19.90 -6.36 21.30
N MET A 520 18.81 -7.02 21.69
CA MET A 520 18.71 -8.48 21.66
C MET A 520 18.81 -9.04 20.24
N CYS A 521 18.17 -8.42 19.26
CA CYS A 521 18.29 -8.82 17.84
C CYS A 521 19.72 -8.64 17.32
N ASN A 522 20.44 -7.59 17.74
CA ASN A 522 21.84 -7.39 17.36
C ASN A 522 22.71 -8.51 17.91
N TYR A 523 22.58 -8.82 19.21
CA TYR A 523 23.34 -9.92 19.84
C TYR A 523 23.00 -11.27 19.19
N PHE A 524 21.72 -11.54 18.97
CA PHE A 524 21.30 -12.78 18.31
C PHE A 524 21.88 -12.91 16.89
N ASN A 525 21.91 -11.85 16.12
CA ASN A 525 22.48 -11.89 14.77
C ASN A 525 23.98 -12.18 14.76
N CYS A 526 24.75 -11.82 15.80
CA CYS A 526 26.16 -12.18 15.89
C CYS A 526 26.37 -13.69 15.87
N TYR A 527 25.52 -14.45 16.56
CA TYR A 527 25.57 -15.92 16.58
C TYR A 527 24.89 -16.56 15.39
N PHE A 528 23.72 -16.07 15.02
CA PHE A 528 22.89 -16.68 13.97
C PHE A 528 23.48 -16.53 12.58
N ASN A 529 24.23 -15.47 12.29
CA ASN A 529 24.80 -15.24 10.95
C ASN A 529 25.76 -16.33 10.49
N GLU A 530 26.45 -17.01 11.42
CA GLU A 530 27.33 -18.14 11.12
C GLU A 530 26.58 -19.38 10.67
N HIS A 531 25.35 -19.54 11.14
CA HIS A 531 24.46 -20.66 10.83
C HIS A 531 23.41 -20.34 9.75
N LEU A 532 23.38 -19.07 9.29
CA LEU A 532 22.37 -18.62 8.34
C LEU A 532 22.58 -19.27 6.97
N ASP A 533 21.52 -19.87 6.44
CA ASP A 533 21.50 -20.42 5.09
C ASP A 533 21.99 -19.38 4.07
N SER A 534 22.98 -19.81 3.27
CA SER A 534 23.59 -18.97 2.22
C SER A 534 22.56 -18.51 1.17
N CYS A 535 21.46 -19.23 1.04
CA CYS A 535 20.36 -18.95 0.10
C CYS A 535 19.27 -18.01 0.68
N GLN A 536 19.39 -17.58 1.95
CA GLN A 536 18.50 -16.58 2.56
C GLN A 536 18.99 -15.16 2.26
N PHE A 537 18.24 -14.42 1.44
CA PHE A 537 18.58 -13.05 1.04
C PHE A 537 17.76 -11.97 1.77
N GLY A 538 16.62 -12.36 2.37
CA GLY A 538 15.72 -11.40 3.01
C GLY A 538 16.17 -10.97 4.40
N CYS A 539 16.00 -9.69 4.72
CA CYS A 539 16.30 -9.10 6.05
C CYS A 539 17.69 -9.49 6.60
N THR A 540 18.68 -9.56 5.72
CA THR A 540 20.07 -9.92 6.05
C THR A 540 21.00 -8.82 5.57
N THR A 541 21.90 -8.38 6.47
CA THR A 541 22.90 -7.33 6.14
C THR A 541 23.79 -7.79 4.99
N GLY A 542 24.07 -6.89 4.04
CA GLY A 542 24.92 -7.18 2.88
C GLY A 542 24.22 -8.02 1.79
N ARG A 543 22.93 -8.34 1.92
CA ARG A 543 22.14 -9.07 0.92
C ARG A 543 20.97 -8.20 0.41
N SER A 544 20.52 -8.46 -0.82
CA SER A 544 19.46 -7.67 -1.46
C SER A 544 18.56 -8.51 -2.37
N THR A 545 17.41 -7.95 -2.76
CA THR A 545 16.54 -8.53 -3.79
C THR A 545 17.27 -8.70 -5.11
N THR A 546 18.13 -7.74 -5.48
CA THR A 546 18.93 -7.81 -6.70
C THR A 546 19.85 -9.03 -6.70
N PHE A 547 20.52 -9.32 -5.58
CA PHE A 547 21.44 -10.46 -5.49
C PHE A 547 20.71 -11.80 -5.60
N ALA A 548 19.55 -11.92 -4.93
CA ALA A 548 18.69 -13.11 -5.05
C ALA A 548 18.28 -13.34 -6.51
N LEU A 549 17.83 -12.27 -7.18
CA LEU A 549 17.37 -12.35 -8.57
C LEU A 549 18.52 -12.56 -9.56
N VAL A 550 19.73 -12.01 -9.32
CA VAL A 550 20.93 -12.29 -10.14
C VAL A 550 21.31 -13.77 -10.01
N LYS A 551 21.33 -14.34 -8.80
CA LYS A 551 21.59 -15.77 -8.60
C LYS A 551 20.60 -16.64 -9.38
N LEU A 552 19.30 -16.33 -9.26
CA LEU A 552 18.25 -17.07 -9.97
C LEU A 552 18.38 -16.91 -11.49
N SER A 553 18.50 -15.69 -12.00
CA SER A 553 18.58 -15.45 -13.46
C SER A 553 19.82 -16.10 -14.05
N HIS A 554 20.97 -16.04 -13.40
CA HIS A 554 22.19 -16.72 -13.81
C HIS A 554 21.98 -18.22 -13.99
N PHE A 555 21.35 -18.86 -13.02
CA PHE A 555 20.99 -20.27 -13.12
C PHE A 555 20.05 -20.56 -14.30
N LEU A 556 18.95 -19.81 -14.42
CA LEU A 556 17.95 -20.01 -15.47
C LEU A 556 18.52 -19.86 -16.88
N PHE A 557 19.29 -18.81 -17.11
CA PHE A 557 19.86 -18.54 -18.44
C PHE A 557 20.96 -19.55 -18.84
N ASN A 558 21.79 -19.96 -17.89
CA ASN A 558 22.85 -20.94 -18.17
C ASN A 558 22.31 -22.35 -18.32
N SER A 559 21.35 -22.79 -17.49
CA SER A 559 20.73 -24.10 -17.62
C SER A 559 19.98 -24.26 -18.93
N THR A 560 19.25 -23.24 -19.34
CA THR A 560 18.46 -23.24 -20.59
C THR A 560 19.28 -22.93 -21.85
N ASP A 561 20.57 -22.67 -21.73
CA ASP A 561 21.48 -22.58 -22.88
C ASP A 561 21.85 -23.98 -23.43
N LYS A 562 21.70 -25.01 -22.65
CA LYS A 562 21.86 -26.42 -23.05
C LYS A 562 20.67 -26.85 -23.92
N THR A 563 20.90 -27.84 -24.82
CA THR A 563 19.82 -28.41 -25.64
C THR A 563 18.89 -29.29 -24.81
N ASP A 564 17.59 -29.17 -25.09
CA ASP A 564 16.55 -30.03 -24.55
C ASP A 564 16.49 -30.12 -23.02
N VAL A 565 16.96 -29.08 -22.33
CA VAL A 565 16.83 -28.96 -20.87
C VAL A 565 15.54 -28.27 -20.50
N PHE A 566 14.77 -28.91 -19.66
CA PHE A 566 13.65 -28.32 -18.93
C PHE A 566 14.18 -27.64 -17.68
N CYS A 567 13.78 -26.39 -17.44
CA CYS A 567 13.98 -25.73 -16.17
C CYS A 567 12.60 -25.45 -15.56
N ARG A 568 12.38 -25.96 -14.38
CA ARG A 568 11.10 -25.82 -13.65
C ARG A 568 11.30 -25.06 -12.37
N LEU A 569 10.37 -24.12 -12.10
CA LEU A 569 10.40 -23.31 -10.88
C LEU A 569 9.13 -23.56 -10.08
N LEU A 570 9.28 -23.66 -8.78
CA LEU A 570 8.18 -23.64 -7.81
C LEU A 570 8.29 -22.36 -6.99
N PHE A 571 7.30 -21.46 -7.15
CA PHE A 571 7.16 -20.25 -6.34
C PHE A 571 6.24 -20.56 -5.17
N ILE A 572 6.77 -20.48 -3.97
CA ILE A 572 6.14 -20.94 -2.74
C ILE A 572 5.62 -19.72 -1.97
N ASP A 573 4.35 -19.76 -1.58
CA ASP A 573 3.71 -18.76 -0.69
C ASP A 573 3.16 -19.48 0.55
N PHE A 574 3.43 -18.93 1.73
CA PHE A 574 2.91 -19.45 2.99
C PHE A 574 1.67 -18.67 3.43
N THR A 575 0.71 -19.36 3.99
CA THR A 575 -0.47 -18.74 4.59
C THR A 575 -0.11 -18.19 5.97
N LYS A 576 -0.28 -16.88 6.20
CA LYS A 576 -0.06 -16.23 7.51
C LYS A 576 1.29 -16.60 8.16
N ALA A 577 2.37 -16.59 7.39
CA ALA A 577 3.70 -17.08 7.77
C ALA A 577 4.17 -16.61 9.16
N PHE A 578 4.01 -15.33 9.48
CA PHE A 578 4.41 -14.76 10.77
C PHE A 578 3.44 -15.08 11.91
N ASP A 579 2.16 -15.29 11.61
CA ASP A 579 1.13 -15.52 12.63
C ASP A 579 1.14 -16.99 13.10
N LEU A 580 1.69 -17.92 12.30
CA LEU A 580 1.69 -19.36 12.58
C LEU A 580 3.01 -19.90 13.14
N ILE A 581 3.96 -19.06 13.55
CA ILE A 581 5.22 -19.50 14.15
C ILE A 581 4.92 -20.20 15.50
N ASP A 582 5.17 -21.52 15.58
CA ASP A 582 5.08 -22.27 16.82
C ASP A 582 6.31 -22.00 17.69
N HIS A 583 6.09 -21.50 18.89
CA HIS A 583 7.18 -21.11 19.82
C HIS A 583 7.94 -22.34 20.33
N ASN A 584 7.31 -23.53 20.42
CA ASN A 584 7.99 -24.77 20.84
C ASN A 584 8.97 -25.23 19.74
N ILE A 585 8.55 -25.13 18.48
CA ILE A 585 9.41 -25.46 17.33
C ILE A 585 10.55 -24.44 17.23
N LEU A 586 10.24 -23.16 17.39
CA LEU A 586 11.24 -22.10 17.34
C LEU A 586 12.31 -22.29 18.44
N LEU A 587 11.88 -22.62 19.67
CA LEU A 587 12.80 -22.92 20.79
C LEU A 587 13.73 -24.08 20.46
N ARG A 588 13.19 -25.20 19.94
CA ARG A 588 14.00 -26.34 19.52
C ARG A 588 15.04 -25.93 18.49
N LYS A 589 14.64 -25.19 17.45
CA LYS A 589 15.57 -24.72 16.41
C LYS A 589 16.64 -23.75 16.94
N MET A 590 16.31 -22.88 17.90
CA MET A 590 17.30 -22.05 18.56
C MET A 590 18.33 -22.89 19.34
N HIS A 591 17.86 -23.94 20.00
CA HIS A 591 18.74 -24.89 20.70
C HIS A 591 19.65 -25.65 19.73
N ASP A 592 19.10 -26.15 18.62
CA ASP A 592 19.85 -26.88 17.58
C ASP A 592 20.93 -26.00 16.91
N LEU A 593 20.70 -24.69 16.88
CA LEU A 593 21.63 -23.67 16.40
C LEU A 593 22.62 -23.18 17.46
N ASN A 594 22.64 -23.80 18.67
CA ASN A 594 23.50 -23.41 19.79
C ASN A 594 23.40 -21.92 20.17
N ILE A 595 22.23 -21.33 20.05
CA ILE A 595 22.02 -19.95 20.47
C ILE A 595 22.17 -19.84 21.98
N PRO A 596 22.94 -18.85 22.50
CA PRO A 596 23.16 -18.68 23.93
C PRO A 596 21.87 -18.65 24.75
N ILE A 597 21.90 -19.30 25.93
CA ILE A 597 20.71 -19.50 26.76
C ILE A 597 20.06 -18.17 27.20
N HIS A 598 20.83 -17.12 27.44
CA HIS A 598 20.29 -15.80 27.75
C HIS A 598 19.44 -15.24 26.62
N LEU A 599 19.92 -15.35 25.38
CA LEU A 599 19.17 -14.91 24.19
C LEU A 599 17.91 -15.76 23.98
N THR A 600 18.07 -17.09 24.01
CA THR A 600 16.94 -18.03 23.84
C THR A 600 15.85 -17.77 24.88
N THR A 601 16.23 -17.65 26.16
CA THR A 601 15.27 -17.42 27.25
C THR A 601 14.56 -16.07 27.09
N TRP A 602 15.32 -15.02 26.74
CA TRP A 602 14.74 -13.69 26.53
C TRP A 602 13.73 -13.68 25.37
N PHE A 603 14.09 -14.27 24.20
CA PHE A 603 13.18 -14.33 23.06
C PHE A 603 11.93 -15.17 23.36
N MET A 604 12.08 -16.29 24.06
CA MET A 604 10.93 -17.11 24.47
C MET A 604 10.02 -16.34 25.44
N SER A 605 10.61 -15.60 26.39
CA SER A 605 9.87 -14.70 27.29
C SER A 605 9.17 -13.58 26.52
N PHE A 606 9.82 -13.01 25.48
CA PHE A 606 9.25 -11.94 24.66
C PHE A 606 8.05 -12.41 23.84
N LEU A 607 8.08 -13.64 23.34
CA LEU A 607 7.04 -14.21 22.50
C LEU A 607 5.87 -14.82 23.30
N SER A 608 6.12 -15.28 24.56
CA SER A 608 5.11 -15.92 25.39
C SER A 608 4.26 -14.90 26.14
N ASP A 609 3.00 -15.30 26.41
CA ASP A 609 2.04 -14.51 27.21
C ASP A 609 1.81 -13.09 26.66
N ARG A 610 1.91 -12.94 25.35
CA ARG A 610 1.64 -11.67 24.71
C ARG A 610 0.17 -11.37 24.66
N SER A 611 -0.16 -10.08 24.78
CA SER A 611 -1.52 -9.59 24.70
C SER A 611 -1.65 -8.56 23.58
N GLN A 612 -2.84 -8.51 22.98
CA GLN A 612 -3.16 -7.52 21.97
C GLN A 612 -4.56 -6.98 22.09
N PHE A 613 -4.78 -5.80 21.55
CA PHE A 613 -6.08 -5.23 21.27
C PHE A 613 -6.09 -4.55 19.91
N VAL A 614 -7.22 -4.59 19.23
CA VAL A 614 -7.40 -3.92 17.93
C VAL A 614 -7.94 -2.52 18.14
N GLN A 615 -7.36 -1.53 17.47
CA GLN A 615 -7.85 -0.16 17.48
C GLN A 615 -8.28 0.27 16.08
N ILE A 616 -9.55 0.70 15.97
CA ILE A 616 -10.12 1.29 14.76
C ILE A 616 -10.62 2.67 15.13
N SER A 617 -9.91 3.70 14.64
CA SER A 617 -10.19 5.10 14.98
C SER A 617 -10.25 5.37 16.49
N SER A 618 -11.42 5.63 17.05
CA SER A 618 -11.63 5.86 18.50
C SER A 618 -12.04 4.61 19.27
N SER A 619 -12.44 3.52 18.58
CA SER A 619 -12.89 2.29 19.21
C SER A 619 -11.73 1.33 19.42
N SER A 620 -11.68 0.72 20.60
CA SER A 620 -10.73 -0.32 20.96
C SER A 620 -11.45 -1.61 21.30
N SER A 621 -10.88 -2.75 20.92
CA SER A 621 -11.39 -4.06 21.31
C SER A 621 -11.02 -4.42 22.74
N PHE A 622 -11.54 -5.55 23.21
CA PHE A 622 -11.02 -6.22 24.41
C PHE A 622 -9.55 -6.62 24.23
N ILE A 623 -8.85 -6.81 25.35
CA ILE A 623 -7.47 -7.32 25.36
C ILE A 623 -7.53 -8.85 25.33
N GLY A 624 -6.93 -9.46 24.29
CA GLY A 624 -6.85 -10.92 24.16
C GLY A 624 -5.40 -11.40 24.12
N GLN A 625 -5.17 -12.66 24.52
CA GLN A 625 -3.85 -13.28 24.52
C GLN A 625 -3.61 -14.06 23.23
N THR A 626 -2.38 -13.99 22.70
CA THR A 626 -1.93 -14.75 21.53
C THR A 626 -1.23 -16.04 21.96
N ASN A 627 -1.45 -17.15 21.24
CA ASN A 627 -0.86 -18.45 21.58
C ASN A 627 0.46 -18.72 20.87
N ALA A 628 0.64 -18.14 19.69
CA ALA A 628 1.75 -18.40 18.79
C ALA A 628 2.01 -17.18 17.91
N GLY A 629 2.93 -17.29 17.01
CA GLY A 629 3.29 -16.24 16.05
C GLY A 629 4.19 -15.17 16.62
N THR A 630 4.61 -14.27 15.74
CA THR A 630 5.38 -13.07 16.09
C THR A 630 4.60 -11.83 15.65
N PRO A 631 4.55 -10.75 16.47
CA PRO A 631 3.76 -9.57 16.11
C PRO A 631 4.28 -8.90 14.85
N GLN A 632 3.45 -8.72 13.83
CA GLN A 632 3.85 -8.05 12.59
C GLN A 632 4.17 -6.58 12.84
N GLY A 633 5.45 -6.21 12.79
CA GLY A 633 5.95 -4.85 13.04
C GLY A 633 6.95 -4.75 14.18
N THR A 634 7.33 -5.86 14.80
CA THR A 634 8.48 -6.01 15.68
C THR A 634 9.78 -6.14 14.88
N LEU A 635 10.92 -6.01 15.54
CA LEU A 635 12.24 -6.20 14.93
C LEU A 635 12.60 -7.69 14.87
N SER A 636 12.16 -8.46 15.85
CA SER A 636 12.42 -9.90 15.94
C SER A 636 11.64 -10.71 14.91
N GLY A 637 10.46 -10.26 14.46
CA GLY A 637 9.61 -11.02 13.56
C GLY A 637 10.32 -11.63 12.36
N PRO A 638 11.03 -10.82 11.53
CA PRO A 638 11.82 -11.37 10.43
C PRO A 638 12.96 -12.30 10.88
N LEU A 639 13.51 -12.10 12.09
CA LEU A 639 14.55 -12.95 12.66
C LEU A 639 13.97 -14.31 13.06
N ASP A 640 12.86 -14.32 13.80
CA ASP A 640 12.16 -15.53 14.23
C ASP A 640 11.79 -16.38 13.03
N PHE A 641 11.28 -15.78 11.97
CA PHE A 641 10.94 -16.50 10.74
C PHE A 641 12.19 -17.03 10.01
N LYS A 642 13.30 -16.28 10.00
CA LYS A 642 14.57 -16.78 9.43
C LYS A 642 15.10 -18.00 10.18
N VAL A 643 15.02 -18.01 11.50
CA VAL A 643 15.37 -19.17 12.31
C VAL A 643 14.47 -20.36 11.97
N LEU A 644 13.14 -20.13 11.88
CA LEU A 644 12.20 -21.18 11.56
C LEU A 644 12.48 -21.84 10.21
N ILE A 645 12.72 -21.04 9.14
CA ILE A 645 12.88 -21.55 7.77
C ILE A 645 14.33 -21.92 7.42
N ASN A 646 15.27 -21.76 8.35
CA ASN A 646 16.70 -21.95 8.06
C ASN A 646 17.03 -23.32 7.52
N ASP A 647 16.41 -24.36 8.07
CA ASP A 647 16.60 -25.77 7.73
C ASP A 647 15.80 -26.25 6.49
N LEU A 648 14.94 -25.42 5.92
CA LEU A 648 14.28 -25.76 4.66
C LEU A 648 15.27 -25.59 3.50
N THR A 649 15.75 -26.68 2.96
CA THR A 649 16.71 -26.71 1.84
C THR A 649 16.19 -27.54 0.68
N PHE A 650 16.66 -27.27 -0.53
CA PHE A 650 16.35 -28.04 -1.72
C PHE A 650 17.66 -28.47 -2.41
N ASP A 651 17.59 -29.52 -3.20
CA ASP A 651 18.80 -30.21 -3.71
C ASP A 651 19.51 -29.42 -4.83
N GLU A 652 18.76 -28.72 -5.69
CA GLU A 652 19.35 -27.86 -6.71
C GLU A 652 19.34 -26.39 -6.28
N LEU A 653 18.90 -25.49 -7.13
CA LEU A 653 18.86 -24.07 -6.81
C LEU A 653 17.61 -23.73 -6.01
N TYR A 654 17.82 -22.99 -4.93
CA TYR A 654 16.73 -22.26 -4.27
C TYR A 654 17.20 -20.89 -3.80
N ILE A 655 16.23 -20.02 -3.59
CA ILE A 655 16.40 -18.72 -2.97
C ILE A 655 15.29 -18.51 -1.95
N LYS A 656 15.63 -17.90 -0.82
CA LYS A 656 14.70 -17.48 0.22
C LYS A 656 14.80 -15.97 0.40
N TYR A 657 13.67 -15.32 0.50
CA TYR A 657 13.58 -13.89 0.85
C TYR A 657 12.55 -13.70 1.96
N VAL A 658 12.93 -14.07 3.17
CA VAL A 658 12.08 -14.28 4.35
C VAL A 658 11.10 -15.42 4.07
N ASP A 659 9.82 -15.14 3.84
CA ASP A 659 8.75 -16.09 3.51
C ASP A 659 8.67 -16.40 2.01
N ASP A 660 9.04 -15.48 1.13
CA ASP A 660 9.09 -15.71 -0.31
C ASP A 660 10.20 -16.73 -0.64
N THR A 661 9.83 -17.95 -0.97
CA THR A 661 10.77 -19.02 -1.31
C THR A 661 10.55 -19.49 -2.75
N THR A 662 11.64 -19.70 -3.48
CA THR A 662 11.60 -20.22 -4.85
C THR A 662 12.60 -21.37 -4.97
N ALA A 663 12.14 -22.51 -5.45
CA ALA A 663 12.98 -23.65 -5.83
C ALA A 663 13.01 -23.77 -7.35
N ALA A 664 14.16 -24.18 -7.90
CA ALA A 664 14.32 -24.42 -9.32
C ALA A 664 15.10 -25.71 -9.55
N VAL A 665 14.63 -26.52 -10.48
CA VAL A 665 15.25 -27.80 -10.88
C VAL A 665 15.45 -27.86 -12.39
N THR A 666 16.43 -28.64 -12.84
CA THR A 666 16.72 -28.85 -14.24
C THR A 666 16.72 -30.32 -14.60
N SER A 667 16.20 -30.70 -15.76
CA SER A 667 16.19 -32.06 -16.26
C SER A 667 16.16 -32.12 -17.79
N ASN A 668 16.64 -33.19 -18.35
CA ASN A 668 16.50 -33.52 -19.79
C ASN A 668 15.32 -34.47 -20.03
N ASP A 669 14.72 -35.01 -18.98
CA ASP A 669 13.56 -35.91 -19.06
C ASP A 669 12.28 -35.12 -18.73
N PRO A 670 11.27 -35.10 -19.63
CA PRO A 670 10.00 -34.46 -19.38
C PRO A 670 9.23 -35.11 -18.19
N LEU A 671 9.51 -36.39 -17.87
CA LEU A 671 8.86 -37.12 -16.78
C LEU A 671 9.61 -37.04 -15.46
N ASP A 672 10.68 -36.26 -15.41
CA ASP A 672 11.48 -36.09 -14.20
C ASP A 672 10.64 -35.56 -13.03
N ASN A 673 10.79 -36.22 -11.89
CA ASN A 673 10.04 -35.96 -10.66
C ASN A 673 10.79 -35.06 -9.66
N SER A 674 11.93 -34.49 -10.00
CA SER A 674 12.75 -33.70 -9.07
C SER A 674 11.98 -32.53 -8.46
N LEU A 675 11.14 -31.82 -9.25
CA LEU A 675 10.32 -30.76 -8.71
C LEU A 675 9.17 -31.26 -7.82
N GLN A 676 8.62 -32.45 -8.12
CA GLN A 676 7.63 -33.09 -7.26
C GLN A 676 8.28 -33.51 -5.93
N THR A 677 9.48 -34.11 -5.96
CA THR A 677 10.25 -34.40 -4.75
C THR A 677 10.53 -33.17 -3.90
N ALA A 678 10.87 -32.04 -4.53
CA ALA A 678 11.03 -30.75 -3.84
C ALA A 678 9.71 -30.28 -3.20
N ALA A 679 8.58 -30.45 -3.88
CA ALA A 679 7.26 -30.12 -3.36
C ALA A 679 6.84 -31.03 -2.19
N ASP A 680 7.15 -32.32 -2.26
CA ASP A 680 6.89 -33.28 -1.18
C ASP A 680 7.76 -32.99 0.05
N LYS A 681 9.04 -32.67 -0.16
CA LYS A 681 9.96 -32.21 0.89
C LYS A 681 9.43 -30.95 1.59
N LEU A 682 8.96 -29.96 0.81
CA LEU A 682 8.32 -28.77 1.33
C LEU A 682 7.07 -29.10 2.16
N TYR A 683 6.20 -29.96 1.65
CA TYR A 683 4.97 -30.36 2.34
C TYR A 683 5.27 -31.04 3.68
N ASN A 684 6.21 -31.99 3.70
CA ASN A 684 6.65 -32.66 4.91
C ASN A 684 7.30 -31.69 5.91
N TRP A 685 8.11 -30.74 5.41
CA TRP A 685 8.68 -29.70 6.24
C TRP A 685 7.57 -28.84 6.87
N CYS A 686 6.55 -28.48 6.10
CA CYS A 686 5.41 -27.69 6.60
C CYS A 686 4.64 -28.43 7.69
N LEU A 687 4.40 -29.72 7.53
CA LEU A 687 3.75 -30.56 8.57
C LEU A 687 4.55 -30.54 9.86
N ASN A 688 5.87 -30.74 9.77
CA ASN A 688 6.77 -30.80 10.93
C ASN A 688 6.95 -29.44 11.63
N ASN A 689 6.67 -28.33 10.92
CA ASN A 689 6.84 -26.98 11.42
C ASN A 689 5.51 -26.22 11.64
N HIS A 690 4.38 -26.89 11.58
CA HIS A 690 3.02 -26.35 11.71
C HIS A 690 2.76 -25.18 10.74
N MET A 691 3.41 -25.21 9.56
CA MET A 691 3.24 -24.19 8.53
C MET A 691 2.23 -24.62 7.48
N VAL A 692 1.54 -23.67 6.87
CA VAL A 692 0.50 -23.95 5.87
C VAL A 692 0.88 -23.31 4.54
N ILE A 693 0.94 -24.14 3.48
CA ILE A 693 1.19 -23.68 2.11
C ILE A 693 -0.06 -23.00 1.55
N ASN A 694 0.10 -21.87 0.93
CA ASN A 694 -0.96 -21.20 0.20
C ASN A 694 -1.05 -21.76 -1.23
N ILE A 695 -1.80 -22.84 -1.41
CA ILE A 695 -1.95 -23.53 -2.70
C ILE A 695 -2.38 -22.57 -3.84
N PRO A 696 -3.42 -21.73 -3.68
CA PRO A 696 -3.85 -20.82 -4.75
C PRO A 696 -2.78 -19.83 -5.21
N LYS A 697 -1.84 -19.45 -4.33
CA LYS A 697 -0.77 -18.49 -4.67
C LYS A 697 0.55 -19.16 -5.04
N THR A 698 0.78 -20.38 -4.61
CA THR A 698 1.92 -21.20 -5.03
C THR A 698 1.77 -21.52 -6.53
N LYS A 699 2.84 -21.36 -7.32
CA LYS A 699 2.79 -21.50 -8.78
C LYS A 699 3.98 -22.32 -9.30
N ASP A 700 3.75 -23.07 -10.37
CA ASP A 700 4.76 -23.78 -11.19
C ASP A 700 5.02 -22.97 -12.48
N MET A 701 6.28 -22.83 -12.88
CA MET A 701 6.65 -22.27 -14.19
C MET A 701 7.61 -23.22 -14.90
N LEU A 702 7.28 -23.54 -16.14
CA LEU A 702 8.10 -24.37 -17.00
C LEU A 702 8.80 -23.51 -18.06
N ILE A 703 10.13 -23.54 -18.06
CA ILE A 703 10.96 -22.90 -19.08
C ILE A 703 11.59 -23.99 -19.93
N TYR A 704 11.22 -24.03 -21.21
CA TYR A 704 11.73 -25.00 -22.18
C TYR A 704 11.82 -24.39 -23.58
N PHE A 705 12.99 -24.51 -24.21
CA PHE A 705 13.25 -24.00 -25.55
C PHE A 705 13.51 -25.09 -26.58
N GLY A 706 13.57 -26.35 -26.15
CA GLY A 706 13.71 -27.50 -27.05
C GLY A 706 12.45 -27.70 -27.92
N LYS A 707 12.63 -28.47 -28.98
CA LYS A 707 11.53 -28.86 -29.89
C LYS A 707 11.18 -30.37 -29.79
N LYS A 708 11.97 -31.11 -29.04
CA LYS A 708 11.86 -32.56 -28.96
C LYS A 708 10.57 -33.03 -28.26
N TYR A 709 10.14 -32.29 -27.23
CA TYR A 709 8.96 -32.65 -26.46
C TYR A 709 7.94 -31.50 -26.43
N PRO A 710 6.63 -31.81 -26.47
CA PRO A 710 5.62 -30.80 -26.22
C PRO A 710 5.63 -30.42 -24.72
N ARG A 711 5.33 -29.17 -24.43
CA ARG A 711 5.25 -28.67 -23.03
C ARG A 711 4.21 -29.41 -22.19
N SER A 712 3.17 -29.96 -22.83
CA SER A 712 2.14 -30.79 -22.20
C SER A 712 2.64 -32.14 -21.70
N ALA A 713 3.80 -32.61 -22.17
CA ALA A 713 4.41 -33.85 -21.69
C ALA A 713 4.96 -33.76 -20.27
N VAL A 714 5.21 -32.54 -19.78
CA VAL A 714 5.73 -32.32 -18.43
C VAL A 714 4.58 -32.29 -17.43
N PRO A 715 4.54 -33.21 -16.44
CA PRO A 715 3.42 -33.28 -15.48
C PRO A 715 3.34 -32.02 -14.62
N LYS A 716 2.15 -31.74 -14.11
CA LYS A 716 1.95 -30.70 -13.10
C LYS A 716 2.55 -31.15 -11.76
N VAL A 717 2.84 -30.18 -10.91
CA VAL A 717 3.21 -30.44 -9.51
C VAL A 717 1.95 -30.53 -8.67
N HIS A 718 1.95 -31.48 -7.74
CA HIS A 718 0.85 -31.67 -6.78
C HIS A 718 1.36 -31.43 -5.36
N ILE A 719 0.58 -30.77 -4.53
CA ILE A 719 0.84 -30.64 -3.09
C ILE A 719 -0.44 -31.02 -2.35
N ASN A 720 -0.37 -32.03 -1.49
CA ASN A 720 -1.51 -32.54 -0.74
C ASN A 720 -2.74 -32.81 -1.65
N ASN A 721 -2.55 -33.57 -2.72
CA ASN A 721 -3.56 -33.92 -3.74
C ASN A 721 -4.19 -32.70 -4.48
N HIS A 722 -3.60 -31.53 -4.41
CA HIS A 722 -4.04 -30.37 -5.17
C HIS A 722 -3.03 -30.02 -6.26
N ASP A 723 -3.52 -29.84 -7.47
CA ASP A 723 -2.71 -29.37 -8.59
C ASP A 723 -2.21 -27.95 -8.35
N ILE A 724 -0.91 -27.72 -8.57
CA ILE A 724 -0.35 -26.38 -8.61
C ILE A 724 -0.52 -25.79 -10.00
N ASP A 725 -1.04 -24.57 -10.06
CA ASP A 725 -1.26 -23.87 -11.32
C ASP A 725 0.05 -23.55 -12.01
N ARG A 726 0.17 -23.98 -13.29
CA ARG A 726 1.30 -23.61 -14.14
C ARG A 726 1.04 -22.25 -14.78
N VAL A 727 2.01 -21.34 -14.63
CA VAL A 727 1.91 -19.97 -15.13
C VAL A 727 3.00 -19.68 -16.18
N SER A 728 2.67 -18.82 -17.15
CA SER A 728 3.63 -18.32 -18.15
C SER A 728 4.37 -17.06 -17.70
N THR A 729 3.84 -16.37 -16.68
CA THR A 729 4.45 -15.16 -16.11
C THR A 729 4.28 -15.16 -14.60
N TYR A 730 5.33 -14.74 -13.89
CA TYR A 730 5.28 -14.60 -12.43
C TYR A 730 6.06 -13.37 -11.98
N LYS A 731 5.55 -12.65 -10.98
CA LYS A 731 6.21 -11.49 -10.39
C LYS A 731 6.93 -11.90 -9.12
N LEU A 732 8.24 -12.07 -9.21
CA LEU A 732 9.12 -12.43 -8.10
C LEU A 732 9.89 -11.21 -7.60
N LEU A 733 9.83 -10.89 -6.33
CA LEU A 733 10.54 -9.78 -5.68
C LEU A 733 10.46 -8.45 -6.47
N GLY A 734 9.32 -8.20 -7.11
CA GLY A 734 9.08 -6.98 -7.89
C GLY A 734 9.47 -7.02 -9.36
N VAL A 735 10.19 -8.04 -9.83
CA VAL A 735 10.54 -8.27 -11.23
C VAL A 735 9.61 -9.31 -11.84
N VAL A 736 9.15 -9.09 -13.08
CA VAL A 736 8.26 -10.04 -13.79
C VAL A 736 9.11 -10.92 -14.69
N PHE A 737 9.14 -12.20 -14.38
CA PHE A 737 9.73 -13.26 -15.21
C PHE A 737 8.65 -13.87 -16.09
N ASN A 738 9.04 -14.37 -17.27
CA ASN A 738 8.19 -15.17 -18.13
C ASN A 738 8.89 -16.45 -18.56
N ASP A 739 8.12 -17.42 -19.04
CA ASP A 739 8.58 -18.74 -19.49
C ASP A 739 9.45 -18.71 -20.76
N ARG A 740 9.64 -17.51 -21.35
CA ARG A 740 10.53 -17.25 -22.51
C ARG A 740 11.81 -16.55 -22.13
N LEU A 741 11.99 -16.18 -20.86
CA LEU A 741 13.10 -15.38 -20.35
C LEU A 741 13.29 -14.08 -21.16
N THR A 742 12.20 -13.43 -21.55
CA THR A 742 12.19 -12.11 -22.18
C THR A 742 11.66 -11.06 -21.21
N TRP A 743 12.00 -9.79 -21.44
CA TRP A 743 11.66 -8.73 -20.51
C TRP A 743 10.43 -7.91 -20.95
N ASP A 744 9.66 -8.38 -21.94
CA ASP A 744 8.49 -7.66 -22.49
C ASP A 744 7.45 -7.36 -21.40
N ASN A 745 7.06 -8.38 -20.64
CA ASN A 745 6.10 -8.26 -19.55
C ASN A 745 6.60 -7.33 -18.44
N HIS A 746 7.89 -7.42 -18.10
CA HIS A 746 8.49 -6.57 -17.07
C HIS A 746 8.54 -5.12 -17.50
N VAL A 747 9.04 -4.84 -18.71
CA VAL A 747 9.10 -3.47 -19.26
C VAL A 747 7.70 -2.86 -19.37
N ALA A 748 6.72 -3.60 -19.88
CA ALA A 748 5.33 -3.15 -19.91
C ALA A 748 4.81 -2.80 -18.52
N TYR A 749 5.11 -3.64 -17.53
CA TYR A 749 4.71 -3.42 -16.13
C TYR A 749 5.33 -2.15 -15.54
N ILE A 750 6.67 -1.97 -15.63
CA ILE A 750 7.37 -0.79 -15.04
C ILE A 750 7.01 0.50 -15.78
N VAL A 751 6.93 0.49 -17.12
CA VAL A 751 6.52 1.64 -17.93
C VAL A 751 5.08 2.04 -17.61
N GLY A 752 4.16 1.07 -17.51
CA GLY A 752 2.77 1.32 -17.11
C GLY A 752 2.66 1.92 -15.70
N LYS A 753 3.40 1.36 -14.73
CA LYS A 753 3.45 1.86 -13.35
C LYS A 753 4.05 3.27 -13.26
N ALA A 754 5.14 3.53 -13.98
CA ALA A 754 5.82 4.83 -14.03
C ALA A 754 4.94 5.88 -14.74
N SER A 755 4.25 5.50 -15.83
CA SER A 755 3.34 6.40 -16.57
C SER A 755 2.20 6.93 -15.71
N LYS A 756 1.67 6.12 -14.79
CA LYS A 756 0.68 6.58 -13.80
C LYS A 756 1.22 7.68 -12.89
N ARG A 757 2.53 7.71 -12.63
CA ARG A 757 3.19 8.73 -11.80
C ARG A 757 3.46 10.05 -12.56
N ILE A 758 3.42 10.04 -13.90
CA ILE A 758 3.57 11.29 -14.70
C ILE A 758 2.46 12.30 -14.33
N PHE A 759 1.28 11.82 -13.95
CA PHE A 759 0.22 12.69 -13.46
C PHE A 759 0.67 13.56 -12.26
N CYS A 760 1.43 12.99 -11.31
CA CYS A 760 2.03 13.76 -10.21
C CYS A 760 2.88 14.92 -10.72
N ILE A 761 3.80 14.62 -11.63
CA ILE A 761 4.71 15.62 -12.22
C ILE A 761 3.90 16.73 -12.89
N THR A 762 2.84 16.36 -13.63
CA THR A 762 1.94 17.32 -14.26
C THR A 762 1.22 18.24 -13.23
N GLN A 763 0.75 17.67 -12.11
CA GLN A 763 0.08 18.48 -11.08
C GLN A 763 1.06 19.43 -10.38
N LEU A 764 2.27 19.02 -10.14
CA LEU A 764 3.32 19.86 -9.53
C LEU A 764 3.74 21.01 -10.47
N SER A 765 3.96 20.70 -11.75
CA SER A 765 4.25 21.74 -12.76
C SER A 765 3.10 22.76 -12.87
N ARG A 766 1.84 22.32 -12.86
CA ARG A 766 0.67 23.21 -12.85
C ARG A 766 0.56 24.04 -11.57
N ALA A 767 0.99 23.51 -10.44
CA ALA A 767 1.08 24.24 -9.17
C ALA A 767 2.28 25.20 -9.13
N ARG A 768 3.07 25.28 -10.22
CA ARG A 768 4.30 26.08 -10.34
C ARG A 768 5.31 25.80 -9.23
N VAL A 769 5.43 24.52 -8.86
CA VAL A 769 6.53 24.05 -8.02
C VAL A 769 7.85 24.28 -8.77
N ILE A 770 8.89 24.64 -8.05
CA ILE A 770 10.22 24.91 -8.64
C ILE A 770 10.72 23.66 -9.37
N GLU A 771 11.25 23.81 -10.57
CA GLU A 771 11.68 22.72 -11.45
C GLU A 771 12.65 21.76 -10.76
N ARG A 772 13.62 22.30 -10.01
CA ARG A 772 14.58 21.51 -9.22
C ARG A 772 13.88 20.55 -8.24
N ASP A 773 12.80 20.97 -7.60
CA ASP A 773 12.04 20.15 -6.66
C ASP A 773 11.23 19.08 -7.39
N ILE A 774 10.68 19.41 -8.55
CA ILE A 774 9.98 18.43 -9.39
C ILE A 774 10.96 17.35 -9.88
N VAL A 775 12.21 17.71 -10.20
CA VAL A 775 13.26 16.75 -10.57
C VAL A 775 13.57 15.80 -9.40
N ILE A 776 13.67 16.29 -8.16
CA ILE A 776 13.87 15.45 -6.97
C ILE A 776 12.69 14.46 -6.81
N ILE A 777 11.48 14.95 -6.99
CA ILE A 777 10.26 14.13 -6.91
C ILE A 777 10.25 13.10 -8.04
N TYR A 778 10.58 13.50 -9.27
CA TYR A 778 10.73 12.58 -10.40
C TYR A 778 11.71 11.45 -10.07
N CYS A 779 12.90 11.78 -9.56
CA CYS A 779 13.91 10.79 -9.18
C CYS A 779 13.37 9.79 -8.14
N SER A 780 12.59 10.29 -7.16
CA SER A 780 12.10 9.49 -6.04
C SER A 780 10.92 8.59 -6.42
N ILE A 781 9.97 9.05 -7.26
CA ILE A 781 8.72 8.34 -7.50
C ILE A 781 8.57 7.73 -8.90
N VAL A 782 9.29 8.22 -9.90
CA VAL A 782 9.22 7.73 -11.29
C VAL A 782 10.48 6.95 -11.63
N ARG A 783 11.66 7.58 -11.54
CA ARG A 783 12.93 6.96 -11.92
C ARG A 783 13.24 5.71 -11.09
N SER A 784 12.94 5.74 -9.80
CA SER A 784 13.10 4.57 -8.91
C SER A 784 12.32 3.32 -9.37
N ILE A 785 11.19 3.48 -10.08
CA ILE A 785 10.46 2.37 -10.68
C ILE A 785 11.17 1.83 -11.93
N LEU A 786 11.74 2.74 -12.74
CA LEU A 786 12.37 2.42 -14.02
C LEU A 786 13.78 1.83 -13.89
N GLU A 787 14.39 1.96 -12.70
CA GLU A 787 15.74 1.47 -12.40
C GLU A 787 15.75 0.34 -11.34
N TYR A 788 14.60 -0.07 -10.82
CA TYR A 788 14.53 -1.11 -9.78
C TYR A 788 15.08 -2.45 -10.28
N CYS A 789 16.08 -3.02 -9.60
CA CYS A 789 16.76 -4.27 -9.96
C CYS A 789 17.20 -4.31 -11.44
N CYS A 790 17.60 -3.15 -12.01
CA CYS A 790 17.93 -3.08 -13.44
C CYS A 790 19.13 -3.94 -13.82
N GLU A 791 19.98 -4.28 -12.91
CA GLU A 791 21.13 -5.17 -13.08
C GLU A 791 20.69 -6.55 -13.60
N VAL A 792 19.51 -7.03 -13.17
CA VAL A 792 18.97 -8.33 -13.58
C VAL A 792 18.54 -8.36 -15.05
N TRP A 793 17.94 -7.26 -15.54
CA TRP A 793 17.22 -7.26 -16.82
C TRP A 793 17.76 -6.30 -17.87
N HIS A 794 18.62 -5.34 -17.50
CA HIS A 794 19.13 -4.33 -18.43
C HIS A 794 19.85 -4.94 -19.63
N CYS A 795 20.75 -5.90 -19.41
CA CYS A 795 21.58 -6.51 -20.46
C CYS A 795 20.75 -7.29 -21.49
N GLY A 796 19.58 -7.77 -21.11
CA GLY A 796 18.65 -8.52 -21.96
C GLY A 796 17.66 -7.67 -22.74
N LEU A 797 17.64 -6.36 -22.57
CA LEU A 797 16.69 -5.47 -23.23
C LEU A 797 16.93 -5.39 -24.75
N THR A 798 15.82 -5.28 -25.48
CA THR A 798 15.86 -4.85 -26.90
C THR A 798 16.02 -3.34 -26.99
N GLY A 799 16.49 -2.84 -28.16
CA GLY A 799 16.59 -1.39 -28.40
C GLY A 799 15.22 -0.68 -28.25
N GLN A 800 14.11 -1.35 -28.61
CA GLN A 800 12.77 -0.79 -28.47
C GLN A 800 12.37 -0.66 -27.00
N GLN A 801 12.59 -1.70 -26.20
CA GLN A 801 12.30 -1.69 -24.76
C GLN A 801 13.11 -0.59 -24.05
N SER A 802 14.38 -0.42 -24.39
CA SER A 802 15.21 0.66 -23.82
C SER A 802 14.66 2.04 -24.20
N ARG A 803 14.20 2.23 -25.46
CA ARG A 803 13.53 3.47 -25.89
C ARG A 803 12.21 3.72 -25.18
N ASP A 804 11.42 2.68 -24.90
CA ASP A 804 10.15 2.81 -24.20
C ASP A 804 10.33 3.25 -22.74
N ILE A 805 11.37 2.76 -22.07
CA ILE A 805 11.76 3.22 -20.74
C ILE A 805 12.21 4.68 -20.79
N GLU A 806 13.08 5.04 -21.73
CA GLU A 806 13.60 6.40 -21.90
C GLU A 806 12.49 7.40 -22.25
N ARG A 807 11.46 6.98 -22.98
CA ARG A 807 10.30 7.81 -23.35
C ARG A 807 9.56 8.33 -22.10
N VAL A 808 9.54 7.58 -21.01
CA VAL A 808 8.93 8.03 -19.75
C VAL A 808 9.72 9.22 -19.17
N GLN A 809 11.04 9.14 -19.10
CA GLN A 809 11.89 10.25 -18.66
C GLN A 809 11.75 11.47 -19.57
N LYS A 810 11.83 11.26 -20.88
CA LYS A 810 11.65 12.32 -21.87
C LYS A 810 10.31 13.04 -21.68
N ARG A 811 9.23 12.31 -21.43
CA ARG A 811 7.90 12.89 -21.18
C ARG A 811 7.84 13.66 -19.86
N CYS A 812 8.49 13.19 -18.81
CA CYS A 812 8.58 13.93 -17.54
C CYS A 812 9.35 15.24 -17.70
N LEU A 813 10.50 15.20 -18.36
CA LEU A 813 11.33 16.40 -18.60
C LEU A 813 10.63 17.43 -19.50
N ALA A 814 9.89 17.00 -20.51
CA ALA A 814 9.06 17.89 -21.33
C ALA A 814 7.93 18.59 -20.54
N ILE A 815 7.47 18.00 -19.42
CA ILE A 815 6.50 18.65 -18.53
C ILE A 815 7.20 19.64 -17.59
N ILE A 816 8.43 19.32 -17.14
CA ILE A 816 9.20 20.16 -16.20
C ILE A 816 9.80 21.36 -16.95
N TYR A 817 10.35 21.13 -18.13
CA TYR A 817 11.03 22.10 -18.99
C TYR A 817 10.36 22.13 -20.37
N PRO A 818 9.18 22.76 -20.52
CA PRO A 818 8.41 22.70 -21.78
C PRO A 818 9.11 23.38 -22.96
N ASP A 819 9.97 24.35 -22.70
CA ASP A 819 10.62 25.15 -23.71
C ASP A 819 12.02 24.60 -24.13
N LEU A 820 12.47 23.51 -23.49
CA LEU A 820 13.78 22.93 -23.76
C LEU A 820 13.69 21.60 -24.54
N PRO A 821 14.54 21.37 -25.53
CA PRO A 821 14.73 20.06 -26.13
C PRO A 821 15.31 19.08 -25.11
N TYR A 822 15.06 17.79 -25.29
CA TYR A 822 15.41 16.75 -24.33
C TYR A 822 16.87 16.76 -23.86
N SER A 823 17.83 16.98 -24.80
CA SER A 823 19.27 17.06 -24.50
C SER A 823 19.58 18.22 -23.54
N SER A 824 19.01 19.39 -23.81
CA SER A 824 19.19 20.58 -22.95
C SER A 824 18.49 20.40 -21.60
N ALA A 825 17.30 19.78 -21.58
CA ALA A 825 16.59 19.47 -20.33
C ALA A 825 17.37 18.50 -19.43
N LEU A 826 18.08 17.52 -20.01
CA LEU A 826 18.98 16.63 -19.25
C LEU A 826 20.12 17.42 -18.59
N LEU A 827 20.79 18.28 -19.35
CA LEU A 827 21.88 19.13 -18.82
C LEU A 827 21.40 20.07 -17.72
N THR A 828 20.30 20.79 -17.95
CA THR A 828 19.70 21.71 -16.96
C THR A 828 19.25 21.01 -15.68
N SER A 829 18.70 19.80 -15.81
CA SER A 829 18.23 19.01 -14.66
C SER A 829 19.36 18.28 -13.93
N GLY A 830 20.56 18.19 -14.48
CA GLY A 830 21.65 17.35 -13.99
C GLY A 830 21.36 15.85 -14.08
N LEU A 831 20.45 15.45 -14.95
CA LEU A 831 20.09 14.04 -15.15
C LEU A 831 20.84 13.45 -16.34
N GLU A 832 21.13 12.17 -16.23
CA GLU A 832 21.67 11.35 -17.30
C GLU A 832 20.57 10.54 -17.99
N ARG A 833 20.85 10.05 -19.17
CA ARG A 833 20.00 9.07 -19.86
C ARG A 833 19.87 7.80 -19.00
N LEU A 834 18.68 7.20 -19.00
CA LEU A 834 18.42 6.00 -18.21
C LEU A 834 19.18 4.77 -18.70
N ASP A 835 19.46 4.67 -20.01
CA ASP A 835 20.27 3.57 -20.55
C ASP A 835 21.71 3.61 -20.03
N TYR A 836 22.33 4.79 -20.01
CA TYR A 836 23.68 5.00 -19.48
C TYR A 836 23.73 4.74 -17.97
N ARG A 837 22.76 5.24 -17.23
CA ARG A 837 22.65 5.02 -15.78
C ARG A 837 22.50 3.54 -15.41
N ARG A 838 21.64 2.81 -16.14
CA ARG A 838 21.47 1.36 -15.91
C ARG A 838 22.74 0.59 -16.22
N GLU A 839 23.46 0.98 -17.27
CA GLU A 839 24.75 0.40 -17.60
C GLU A 839 25.80 0.62 -16.51
N ASN A 840 25.85 1.84 -15.93
CA ASN A 840 26.75 2.13 -14.81
C ASN A 840 26.41 1.27 -13.58
N LYS A 841 25.13 1.10 -13.24
CA LYS A 841 24.71 0.23 -12.14
C LYS A 841 25.08 -1.24 -12.36
N VAL A 842 24.96 -1.71 -13.59
CA VAL A 842 25.40 -3.05 -13.98
C VAL A 842 26.90 -3.21 -13.76
N ARG A 843 27.69 -2.22 -14.20
CA ARG A 843 29.14 -2.21 -14.00
C ARG A 843 29.51 -2.15 -12.52
N GLU A 844 28.91 -1.25 -11.76
CA GLU A 844 29.14 -1.09 -10.31
C GLU A 844 28.91 -2.42 -9.57
N LEU A 845 27.78 -3.07 -9.83
CA LEU A 845 27.48 -4.36 -9.18
C LEU A 845 28.50 -5.44 -9.60
N PHE A 846 28.90 -5.46 -10.87
CA PHE A 846 29.90 -6.43 -11.33
C PHE A 846 31.28 -6.21 -10.65
N GLU A 847 31.71 -4.96 -10.50
CA GLU A 847 32.95 -4.65 -9.75
C GLU A 847 32.83 -5.04 -8.26
N ASP A 848 31.65 -4.91 -7.67
CA ASP A 848 31.41 -5.37 -6.30
C ASP A 848 31.47 -6.90 -6.20
N ILE A 849 30.90 -7.64 -7.17
CA ILE A 849 30.94 -9.11 -7.19
C ILE A 849 32.37 -9.65 -7.34
N LYS A 850 33.27 -8.92 -7.98
CA LYS A 850 34.69 -9.30 -8.06
C LYS A 850 35.40 -9.32 -6.68
N LYS A 851 34.86 -8.63 -5.68
CA LYS A 851 35.41 -8.63 -4.34
C LYS A 851 35.23 -10.00 -3.67
N PRO A 852 36.28 -10.63 -3.09
CA PRO A 852 36.17 -11.97 -2.52
C PRO A 852 35.10 -12.14 -1.44
N ASN A 853 34.81 -11.07 -0.70
CA ASN A 853 33.81 -11.09 0.38
C ASN A 853 32.38 -10.88 -0.12
N HIS A 854 32.15 -10.69 -1.40
CA HIS A 854 30.81 -10.53 -1.95
C HIS A 854 30.09 -11.88 -2.04
N ILE A 855 28.84 -11.94 -1.59
CA ILE A 855 28.09 -13.20 -1.51
C ILE A 855 27.91 -13.92 -2.88
N LEU A 856 27.96 -13.22 -3.98
CA LEU A 856 27.88 -13.79 -5.33
C LEU A 856 29.23 -14.02 -5.98
N HIS A 857 30.35 -13.79 -5.28
CA HIS A 857 31.70 -13.96 -5.84
C HIS A 857 31.94 -15.38 -6.36
N TYR A 858 31.38 -16.39 -5.70
CA TYR A 858 31.49 -17.80 -6.10
C TYR A 858 30.92 -18.12 -7.49
N LEU A 859 30.08 -17.24 -8.06
CA LEU A 859 29.58 -17.39 -9.42
C LEU A 859 30.65 -17.05 -10.47
N LEU A 860 31.73 -16.38 -10.09
CA LEU A 860 32.88 -16.08 -10.93
C LEU A 860 33.92 -17.20 -10.81
N THR A 861 34.05 -18.00 -11.84
CA THR A 861 35.09 -19.07 -11.86
C THR A 861 36.45 -18.46 -12.16
N PRO A 862 37.41 -18.52 -11.21
CA PRO A 862 38.76 -18.03 -11.46
C PRO A 862 39.43 -18.82 -12.59
N ARG A 863 40.19 -18.16 -13.42
CA ARG A 863 41.03 -18.80 -14.44
C ARG A 863 42.43 -18.99 -13.88
N GLN A 864 43.03 -20.16 -14.08
CA GLN A 864 44.47 -20.33 -13.89
C GLN A 864 45.19 -19.46 -14.95
N VAL A 865 45.84 -18.42 -14.50
CA VAL A 865 46.55 -17.47 -15.36
C VAL A 865 47.86 -18.15 -15.76
N ASN A 866 48.04 -18.40 -17.08
CA ASN A 866 49.32 -18.78 -17.61
C ASN A 866 50.13 -17.46 -17.78
N PRO A 867 51.24 -17.27 -17.06
CA PRO A 867 52.02 -16.02 -17.07
C PRO A 867 52.58 -15.66 -18.44
N CYS A 868 52.58 -16.58 -19.41
CA CYS A 868 53.09 -16.37 -20.77
C CYS A 868 52.08 -15.73 -21.75
N VAL A 869 50.80 -15.50 -21.33
CA VAL A 869 49.79 -14.96 -22.24
C VAL A 869 49.45 -13.51 -21.85
N ARG A 870 49.79 -12.53 -22.69
CA ARG A 870 49.37 -11.14 -22.54
C ARG A 870 47.83 -11.04 -22.63
N SER A 871 47.20 -10.42 -21.62
CA SER A 871 45.78 -10.10 -21.57
C SER A 871 44.81 -11.29 -21.35
N ALA A 872 45.12 -12.23 -20.49
CA ALA A 872 44.06 -13.20 -20.03
C ALA A 872 43.07 -12.54 -19.03
N SER A 873 41.76 -12.70 -19.30
CA SER A 873 40.73 -12.39 -18.30
C SER A 873 41.02 -13.14 -17.00
N ALA A 874 40.87 -12.49 -15.84
CA ALA A 874 41.06 -13.11 -14.53
C ALA A 874 40.05 -14.25 -14.26
N TYR A 875 38.92 -14.23 -14.99
CA TYR A 875 37.85 -15.20 -14.88
C TYR A 875 37.65 -15.99 -16.16
N TYR A 876 37.14 -17.21 -16.00
CA TYR A 876 36.76 -18.07 -17.11
C TYR A 876 35.64 -17.43 -17.93
N LEU A 877 35.79 -17.38 -19.27
CA LEU A 877 34.77 -16.90 -20.19
C LEU A 877 33.97 -18.09 -20.72
N PRO A 878 32.73 -18.28 -20.28
CA PRO A 878 31.93 -19.41 -20.70
C PRO A 878 31.58 -19.34 -22.20
N ARG A 879 31.46 -20.49 -22.87
CA ARG A 879 30.95 -20.59 -24.23
C ARG A 879 29.44 -20.68 -24.20
N PHE A 880 28.77 -19.84 -24.97
CA PHE A 880 27.31 -19.80 -25.06
C PHE A 880 26.82 -20.27 -26.42
N ARG A 881 25.72 -21.00 -26.40
CA ARG A 881 25.01 -21.45 -27.62
C ARG A 881 24.02 -20.41 -28.11
N THR A 882 23.46 -19.62 -27.21
CA THR A 882 22.40 -18.65 -27.50
C THR A 882 22.81 -17.22 -27.15
N SER A 883 22.36 -16.27 -27.96
CA SER A 883 22.52 -14.84 -27.65
C SER A 883 21.78 -14.45 -26.34
N ARG A 884 20.75 -15.20 -25.95
CA ARG A 884 20.01 -15.02 -24.70
C ARG A 884 20.91 -15.24 -23.48
N ALA A 885 21.62 -16.39 -23.40
CA ALA A 885 22.54 -16.67 -22.30
C ALA A 885 23.69 -15.67 -22.25
N ARG A 886 24.20 -15.23 -23.41
CA ARG A 886 25.25 -14.21 -23.48
C ARG A 886 24.82 -12.85 -22.93
N ARG A 887 23.52 -12.51 -22.99
CA ARG A 887 22.96 -11.25 -22.50
C ARG A 887 22.50 -11.32 -21.03
N GLU A 888 22.70 -12.46 -20.36
CA GLU A 888 22.52 -12.53 -18.93
C GLU A 888 23.56 -11.63 -18.22
N PHE A 889 23.22 -11.09 -17.05
CA PHE A 889 24.01 -10.08 -16.34
C PHE A 889 25.49 -10.45 -16.17
N LEU A 890 25.83 -11.55 -15.51
CA LEU A 890 27.24 -11.94 -15.27
C LEU A 890 27.96 -12.26 -16.57
N ASN A 891 27.28 -12.98 -17.45
CA ASN A 891 27.83 -13.36 -18.75
C ASN A 891 28.13 -12.11 -19.60
N TYR A 892 27.21 -11.16 -19.63
CA TYR A 892 27.39 -9.89 -20.32
C TYR A 892 28.60 -9.11 -19.76
N CYS A 893 28.68 -9.00 -18.43
CA CYS A 893 29.77 -8.26 -17.77
C CYS A 893 31.14 -8.92 -17.99
N LEU A 894 31.25 -10.24 -17.93
CA LEU A 894 32.47 -10.99 -18.18
C LEU A 894 33.04 -10.73 -19.58
N PHE A 895 32.19 -10.50 -20.59
CA PHE A 895 32.66 -10.20 -21.96
C PHE A 895 32.90 -8.73 -22.19
N LYS A 896 32.19 -7.84 -21.53
CA LYS A 896 32.23 -6.40 -21.74
C LYS A 896 33.29 -5.69 -20.87
N TYR A 897 33.45 -6.11 -19.63
CA TYR A 897 34.32 -5.46 -18.64
C TYR A 897 35.48 -6.37 -18.21
N LYS A 898 36.17 -6.95 -19.20
CA LYS A 898 37.31 -7.86 -19.00
C LYS A 898 38.35 -7.28 -18.06
#